data_9b47dde19068571185a0e8cee2a0a0c7
#
_entry.id   9b47dde19068571185a0e8cee2a0a0c7
#
_cell.length_a   1.000
_cell.length_b   1.000
_cell.length_c   1.000
_cell.angle_alpha   90.00
_cell.angle_beta   90.00
_cell.angle_gamma   90.00
#
_symmetry.space_group_name_H-M   'P 1'
#
loop_
_entity.id
_entity.type
_entity.pdbx_description
1 polymer ?
#
loop_
_entity_poly.entity_id
_entity_poly.type
_entity_poly.pdbx_seq_one_letter_code
_entity_poly.pdbx_strand_id
1 'polypeptide(L)'
;MSKRFVFAAVLAAFAWLPSGHAQDQQQPQLGPRPMDEPGHKQYFLPEGFITATGRPEPISRLVGTVQVIHQDRIAKSTARSVTELLNENAVGFMSEWTPGQTSINIRGASTEGQGRDFRGQVLVLINGHRAGTSNVSKLSSADVERIEIVRGPSSVIYGSQNMGGVINIILKTGLTAPGNFVQGDAGSWGLLEGKASSGGLYEGFDWYVGGAASTRGNYAISGGATELNTAWTRYGATGAFGYQIDQDSRIEGTVRTDGIYNAGFRGSSANLFAFDTRYNYSFDLSYLARTRDGQGNLFVQAYFVTDVDDLNNPSPLSALNAPASRTTTDHNRRQLDVLGLRFQPRYKPFTGNELLVGIDVERSWLRSDRYRAGGSAVTQASPQDNNQTDTSFAFYLEDSQSFLDDRLIVRAGVRQTWGSTALDWTPYAPTLIAGTNPYSATTYSGGVTFAFTDWLSARAGASSGFRAPTATEIGASFTTTPIGTTIFGNPSLGPETSQQWEIGATANWRGGRFDAVVFQNTISNRITPVTVSSAGGRVTQVQTNSPANLIVQGIEFQTQFDVLQTAGWQSDKGLFWNVFGSGYYNFNMTDYGANPLARTNIATRINKYGMSIGTLFGQTGTEIPWSFQLLGILRGPMWYNTEESLSPVFFPGQNRTVSVYEKGAFWVWNTRAEVEVRKGIKLFAAVNNLFDVNNHPIFIAQDSIPCTALQANQNGACGNSMPGREVIGGFQFRF
;
A
#
# COMPACT_ATOMS: atom_id res chain seq x y z
N MET A 1 -6.83 23.85 21.43
CA MET A 1 -5.84 24.84 20.92
C MET A 1 -6.03 24.95 19.42
N SER A 2 -6.13 26.16 18.90
CA SER A 2 -6.70 26.47 17.59
C SER A 2 -5.89 25.89 16.42
N LYS A 3 -6.58 25.32 15.42
CA LYS A 3 -6.04 24.76 14.17
C LYS A 3 -5.09 25.68 13.37
N ARG A 4 -4.94 26.94 13.77
CA ARG A 4 -4.10 27.95 13.09
C ARG A 4 -2.62 27.91 13.51
N PHE A 5 -2.26 27.31 14.65
CA PHE A 5 -0.89 27.33 15.15
C PHE A 5 0.03 26.26 14.57
N VAL A 6 -0.51 25.13 14.11
CA VAL A 6 0.30 24.02 13.59
C VAL A 6 0.80 24.32 12.16
N PHE A 7 0.03 25.05 11.36
CA PHE A 7 0.44 25.44 9.99
C PHE A 7 1.62 26.42 9.98
N ALA A 8 1.70 27.28 10.98
CA ALA A 8 2.78 28.26 11.11
C ALA A 8 4.11 27.62 11.62
N ALA A 9 4.04 26.56 12.41
CA ALA A 9 5.22 25.90 12.98
C ALA A 9 6.01 25.08 11.94
N VAL A 10 5.34 24.47 10.95
CA VAL A 10 6.00 23.71 9.88
C VAL A 10 6.72 24.66 8.91
N LEU A 11 6.15 25.82 8.61
CA LEU A 11 6.79 26.83 7.76
C LEU A 11 7.94 27.58 8.47
N ALA A 12 7.87 27.77 9.79
CA ALA A 12 8.90 28.48 10.56
C ALA A 12 10.17 27.64 10.79
N ALA A 13 10.07 26.31 10.86
CA ALA A 13 11.21 25.43 11.04
C ALA A 13 12.17 25.40 9.82
N PHE A 14 11.68 25.75 8.64
CA PHE A 14 12.46 25.75 7.39
C PHE A 14 13.15 27.09 7.07
N ALA A 15 12.84 28.17 7.80
CA ALA A 15 13.41 29.50 7.53
C ALA A 15 14.88 29.67 8.01
N TRP A 16 15.44 28.67 8.69
CA TRP A 16 16.78 28.75 9.32
C TRP A 16 17.80 27.74 8.79
N LEU A 17 17.56 27.11 7.65
CA LEU A 17 18.55 26.22 7.05
C LEU A 17 19.51 27.01 6.13
N PRO A 18 20.83 26.85 6.27
CA PRO A 18 21.79 27.54 5.40
C PRO A 18 21.66 27.07 3.95
N SER A 19 21.64 28.01 3.02
CA SER A 19 21.70 27.75 1.59
C SER A 19 23.08 27.18 1.22
N GLY A 20 23.17 25.85 1.14
CA GLY A 20 24.36 25.19 0.60
C GLY A 20 24.48 25.44 -0.90
N HIS A 21 25.57 26.08 -1.31
CA HIS A 21 25.91 26.25 -2.72
C HIS A 21 26.30 24.87 -3.27
N ALA A 22 25.56 24.40 -4.29
CA ALA A 22 25.94 23.24 -5.07
C ALA A 22 27.22 23.56 -5.86
N GLN A 23 28.36 23.09 -5.40
CA GLN A 23 29.57 23.02 -6.21
C GLN A 23 29.56 21.68 -6.94
N ASP A 24 29.78 21.76 -8.25
CA ASP A 24 30.06 20.64 -9.15
C ASP A 24 31.29 19.87 -8.67
N GLN A 25 31.09 18.81 -7.88
CA GLN A 25 32.16 17.86 -7.56
C GLN A 25 31.73 16.45 -7.99
N GLN A 26 32.68 15.76 -8.59
CA GLN A 26 32.55 14.38 -9.05
C GLN A 26 32.01 13.47 -7.96
N GLN A 27 30.86 12.88 -8.22
CA GLN A 27 30.15 11.98 -7.31
C GLN A 27 30.87 10.64 -7.15
N PRO A 28 30.94 10.06 -5.95
CA PRO A 28 31.38 8.66 -5.78
C PRO A 28 30.34 7.72 -6.40
N GLN A 29 30.76 6.85 -7.29
CA GLN A 29 29.91 5.88 -7.98
C GLN A 29 29.69 4.64 -7.10
N LEU A 30 28.53 4.49 -6.51
CA LEU A 30 28.01 3.21 -6.06
C LEU A 30 26.87 2.78 -7.00
N GLY A 31 27.21 1.94 -7.98
CA GLY A 31 26.34 1.44 -9.04
C GLY A 31 26.47 2.21 -10.35
N PRO A 32 26.16 1.59 -11.50
CA PRO A 32 26.18 2.27 -12.78
C PRO A 32 25.13 3.38 -12.79
N ARG A 33 25.59 4.63 -12.94
CA ARG A 33 24.70 5.73 -13.30
C ARG A 33 24.20 5.54 -14.70
N PRO A 34 22.95 5.93 -14.99
CA PRO A 34 22.56 6.26 -16.36
C PRO A 34 23.47 7.41 -16.84
N MET A 35 24.08 7.27 -17.98
CA MET A 35 24.86 8.35 -18.59
C MET A 35 23.92 9.50 -18.94
N ASP A 36 24.04 10.61 -18.22
CA ASP A 36 23.49 11.90 -18.64
C ASP A 36 24.39 12.45 -19.75
N GLU A 37 23.99 12.26 -20.99
CA GLU A 37 24.53 13.13 -22.06
C GLU A 37 23.95 14.55 -21.90
N PRO A 38 24.78 15.60 -21.97
CA PRO A 38 24.29 16.96 -21.82
C PRO A 38 23.44 17.33 -23.04
N GLY A 39 22.14 17.49 -22.84
CA GLY A 39 21.22 18.02 -23.83
C GLY A 39 19.84 17.39 -23.96
N HIS A 40 19.62 16.17 -23.50
CA HIS A 40 18.32 15.53 -23.57
C HIS A 40 17.89 15.06 -22.20
N LYS A 41 16.95 15.75 -21.56
CA LYS A 41 16.16 15.16 -20.49
C LYS A 41 15.30 14.07 -21.14
N GLN A 42 15.82 12.84 -21.16
CA GLN A 42 15.02 11.68 -21.53
C GLN A 42 13.97 11.49 -20.45
N TYR A 43 12.71 11.70 -20.80
CA TYR A 43 11.57 11.30 -19.98
C TYR A 43 11.33 9.78 -20.00
N PHE A 44 12.23 9.04 -20.67
CA PHE A 44 12.35 7.59 -20.54
C PHE A 44 13.36 7.30 -19.45
N LEU A 45 12.83 6.69 -18.41
CA LEU A 45 13.68 6.09 -17.40
C LEU A 45 14.53 5.02 -18.08
N PRO A 46 15.85 5.05 -17.88
CA PRO A 46 16.67 3.90 -18.15
C PRO A 46 16.06 2.72 -17.42
N GLU A 47 16.31 1.53 -17.88
CA GLU A 47 15.85 0.30 -17.26
C GLU A 47 15.97 0.41 -15.74
N GLY A 48 14.83 0.58 -15.03
CA GLY A 48 14.82 1.00 -13.63
C GLY A 48 15.44 -0.11 -12.78
N PHE A 49 16.37 0.26 -11.92
CA PHE A 49 16.82 -0.62 -10.86
C PHE A 49 15.76 -0.65 -9.78
N ILE A 50 15.42 -1.85 -9.32
CA ILE A 50 14.52 -2.06 -8.19
C ILE A 50 15.28 -2.64 -7.01
N THR A 51 14.78 -2.36 -5.83
CA THR A 51 15.28 -2.94 -4.58
C THR A 51 14.34 -3.98 -3.97
N ALA A 52 13.18 -4.16 -4.61
CA ALA A 52 12.16 -5.11 -4.17
C ALA A 52 12.56 -6.60 -4.27
N THR A 53 13.72 -6.91 -4.81
CA THR A 53 14.35 -8.25 -4.76
C THR A 53 15.43 -8.35 -3.68
N GLY A 54 15.46 -7.37 -2.77
CA GLY A 54 16.51 -7.25 -1.76
C GLY A 54 17.85 -6.74 -2.31
N ARG A 55 17.91 -6.30 -3.56
CA ARG A 55 19.08 -5.70 -4.21
C ARG A 55 18.69 -4.71 -5.29
N PRO A 56 19.56 -3.75 -5.64
CA PRO A 56 19.41 -3.00 -6.88
C PRO A 56 19.63 -3.92 -8.08
N GLU A 57 18.59 -4.12 -8.89
CA GLU A 57 18.65 -5.01 -10.05
C GLU A 57 17.82 -4.45 -11.22
N PRO A 58 18.30 -4.57 -12.48
CA PRO A 58 17.51 -4.20 -13.64
C PRO A 58 16.23 -5.02 -13.74
N ILE A 59 15.12 -4.35 -14.07
CA ILE A 59 13.81 -5.02 -14.19
C ILE A 59 13.83 -6.14 -15.26
N SER A 60 14.65 -6.02 -16.29
CA SER A 60 14.81 -7.05 -17.34
C SER A 60 15.38 -8.38 -16.85
N ARG A 61 16.10 -8.37 -15.73
CA ARG A 61 16.71 -9.57 -15.13
C ARG A 61 15.81 -10.28 -14.13
N LEU A 62 14.60 -9.73 -13.86
CA LEU A 62 13.70 -10.31 -12.89
C LEU A 62 13.01 -11.55 -13.43
N VAL A 63 12.90 -12.55 -12.58
CA VAL A 63 12.09 -13.74 -12.83
C VAL A 63 10.62 -13.49 -12.51
N GLY A 64 10.33 -12.64 -11.52
CA GLY A 64 8.97 -12.26 -11.09
C GLY A 64 8.47 -10.98 -11.75
N THR A 65 7.18 -10.73 -11.63
CA THR A 65 6.52 -9.54 -12.17
C THR A 65 6.62 -8.38 -11.18
N VAL A 66 7.21 -7.27 -11.62
CA VAL A 66 7.34 -6.05 -10.81
C VAL A 66 6.77 -4.85 -11.57
N GLN A 67 6.02 -4.02 -10.85
CA GLN A 67 5.58 -2.70 -11.30
C GLN A 67 6.27 -1.62 -10.48
N VAL A 68 6.73 -0.56 -11.14
CA VAL A 68 7.31 0.60 -10.47
C VAL A 68 6.49 1.85 -10.80
N ILE A 69 6.08 2.55 -9.74
CA ILE A 69 5.49 3.89 -9.83
C ILE A 69 6.62 4.87 -9.55
N HIS A 70 7.12 5.49 -10.60
CA HIS A 70 8.29 6.36 -10.54
C HIS A 70 7.95 7.79 -10.11
N GLN A 71 8.99 8.57 -9.75
CA GLN A 71 8.88 9.94 -9.28
C GLN A 71 8.18 10.89 -10.25
N ASP A 72 8.35 10.71 -11.54
CA ASP A 72 7.67 11.51 -12.57
C ASP A 72 6.14 11.37 -12.51
N ARG A 73 5.66 10.15 -12.24
CA ARG A 73 4.24 9.85 -12.03
C ARG A 73 3.72 10.43 -10.72
N ILE A 74 4.50 10.25 -9.64
CA ILE A 74 4.16 10.77 -8.31
C ILE A 74 4.08 12.30 -8.33
N ALA A 75 5.03 12.97 -9.01
CA ALA A 75 5.07 14.42 -9.11
C ALA A 75 3.89 15.03 -9.91
N LYS A 76 3.26 14.25 -10.77
CA LYS A 76 2.08 14.66 -11.56
C LYS A 76 0.76 14.24 -10.92
N SER A 77 0.78 13.47 -9.85
CA SER A 77 -0.40 13.05 -9.11
C SER A 77 -0.88 14.16 -8.16
N THR A 78 -2.17 14.15 -7.88
CA THR A 78 -2.79 14.93 -6.80
C THR A 78 -3.00 14.11 -5.54
N ALA A 79 -2.52 12.88 -5.51
CA ALA A 79 -2.62 11.96 -4.39
C ALA A 79 -1.89 12.49 -3.14
N ARG A 80 -2.52 12.42 -2.00
CA ARG A 80 -2.00 12.90 -0.71
C ARG A 80 -1.55 11.75 0.19
N SER A 81 -2.02 10.55 -0.13
CA SER A 81 -1.62 9.31 0.54
C SER A 81 -1.04 8.29 -0.42
N VAL A 82 -0.32 7.33 0.13
CA VAL A 82 0.15 6.18 -0.64
C VAL A 82 -1.02 5.36 -1.20
N THR A 83 -2.15 5.26 -0.48
CA THR A 83 -3.36 4.59 -1.00
C THR A 83 -3.87 5.24 -2.27
N GLU A 84 -3.95 6.57 -2.30
CA GLU A 84 -4.39 7.31 -3.49
C GLU A 84 -3.42 7.10 -4.67
N LEU A 85 -2.09 7.12 -4.43
CA LEU A 85 -1.08 6.80 -5.47
C LEU A 85 -1.24 5.39 -6.04
N LEU A 86 -1.47 4.41 -5.17
CA LEU A 86 -1.71 3.03 -5.57
C LEU A 86 -3.01 2.90 -6.37
N ASN A 87 -4.07 3.58 -5.93
CA ASN A 87 -5.36 3.59 -6.62
C ASN A 87 -5.28 4.15 -8.05
N GLU A 88 -4.43 5.14 -8.28
CA GLU A 88 -4.21 5.73 -9.60
C GLU A 88 -3.37 4.86 -10.53
N ASN A 89 -2.42 4.09 -10.01
CA ASN A 89 -1.32 3.53 -10.81
C ASN A 89 -1.16 2.01 -10.71
N ALA A 90 -1.54 1.40 -9.58
CA ALA A 90 -1.21 0.00 -9.31
C ALA A 90 -2.13 -0.99 -10.04
N VAL A 91 -1.56 -2.12 -10.44
CA VAL A 91 -2.32 -3.30 -10.88
C VAL A 91 -2.86 -4.05 -9.67
N GLY A 92 -4.15 -4.32 -9.65
CA GLY A 92 -4.88 -4.89 -8.54
C GLY A 92 -5.96 -3.93 -8.04
N PHE A 93 -6.67 -4.32 -6.99
CA PHE A 93 -7.65 -3.46 -6.36
C PHE A 93 -7.01 -2.73 -5.19
N MET A 94 -6.97 -1.42 -5.28
CA MET A 94 -6.48 -0.52 -4.24
C MET A 94 -7.54 0.55 -4.01
N SER A 95 -7.98 0.74 -2.78
CA SER A 95 -9.00 1.75 -2.48
C SER A 95 -8.93 2.24 -1.05
N GLU A 96 -9.31 3.47 -0.82
CA GLU A 96 -9.68 3.96 0.51
C GLU A 96 -11.11 3.55 0.81
N TRP A 97 -11.29 2.80 1.86
CA TRP A 97 -12.61 2.43 2.35
C TRP A 97 -13.29 3.58 3.11
N THR A 98 -12.50 4.21 3.96
CA THR A 98 -12.75 5.53 4.55
C THR A 98 -11.45 6.32 4.45
N PRO A 99 -11.43 7.61 4.73
CA PRO A 99 -10.17 8.39 4.64
C PRO A 99 -9.00 7.83 5.46
N GLY A 100 -9.29 7.04 6.50
CA GLY A 100 -8.29 6.39 7.38
C GLY A 100 -8.03 4.91 7.09
N GLN A 101 -8.63 4.31 6.05
CA GLN A 101 -8.53 2.86 5.84
C GLN A 101 -8.27 2.49 4.38
N THR A 102 -7.34 1.56 4.19
CA THR A 102 -6.94 1.04 2.88
C THR A 102 -7.44 -0.38 2.69
N SER A 103 -7.96 -0.67 1.50
CA SER A 103 -8.23 -2.02 1.02
C SER A 103 -7.31 -2.34 -0.13
N ILE A 104 -6.60 -3.48 -0.05
CA ILE A 104 -5.65 -3.95 -1.07
C ILE A 104 -6.01 -5.37 -1.45
N ASN A 105 -6.08 -5.66 -2.75
CA ASN A 105 -6.17 -7.02 -3.26
C ASN A 105 -5.24 -7.19 -4.46
N ILE A 106 -4.29 -8.10 -4.36
CA ILE A 106 -3.37 -8.48 -5.42
C ILE A 106 -3.50 -9.98 -5.63
N ARG A 107 -3.93 -10.42 -6.82
CA ARG A 107 -4.04 -11.83 -7.21
C ARG A 107 -4.81 -12.69 -6.19
N GLY A 108 -5.87 -12.14 -5.59
CA GLY A 108 -6.73 -12.83 -4.62
C GLY A 108 -6.30 -12.71 -3.16
N ALA A 109 -5.07 -12.31 -2.88
CA ALA A 109 -4.63 -12.02 -1.53
C ALA A 109 -5.06 -10.61 -1.13
N SER A 110 -5.70 -10.48 0.03
CA SER A 110 -6.31 -9.23 0.44
C SER A 110 -5.81 -8.75 1.80
N THR A 111 -5.76 -7.43 1.94
CA THR A 111 -5.79 -6.74 3.22
C THR A 111 -7.04 -5.91 3.25
N GLU A 112 -7.82 -6.05 4.30
CA GLU A 112 -9.04 -5.27 4.46
C GLU A 112 -8.88 -4.34 5.66
N GLY A 113 -9.40 -3.13 5.50
CA GLY A 113 -9.53 -2.18 6.60
C GLY A 113 -10.39 -2.73 7.75
N GLN A 114 -10.56 -1.96 8.79
CA GLN A 114 -11.39 -2.23 9.96
C GLN A 114 -11.01 -3.49 10.75
N GLY A 115 -9.86 -3.41 11.44
CA GLY A 115 -9.45 -4.41 12.42
C GLY A 115 -8.85 -5.68 11.83
N ARG A 116 -8.72 -5.76 10.52
CA ARG A 116 -8.08 -6.89 9.81
C ARG A 116 -6.70 -6.54 9.24
N ASP A 117 -6.20 -5.34 9.50
CA ASP A 117 -4.90 -4.85 9.02
C ASP A 117 -3.74 -5.74 9.48
N PHE A 118 -3.88 -6.35 10.66
CA PHE A 118 -2.89 -7.28 11.21
C PHE A 118 -2.92 -8.66 10.53
N ARG A 119 -3.99 -8.98 9.81
CA ARG A 119 -4.17 -10.22 9.06
C ARG A 119 -3.80 -10.06 7.59
N GLY A 120 -3.07 -9.02 7.23
CA GLY A 120 -2.73 -8.71 5.85
C GLY A 120 -2.05 -9.86 5.12
N GLN A 121 -2.47 -10.09 3.87
CA GLN A 121 -1.89 -11.07 2.94
C GLN A 121 -1.04 -10.40 1.86
N VAL A 122 -0.91 -9.08 1.92
CA VAL A 122 0.01 -8.26 1.10
C VAL A 122 0.90 -7.49 2.05
N LEU A 123 2.21 -7.63 1.90
CA LEU A 123 3.20 -7.00 2.76
C LEU A 123 3.50 -5.59 2.28
N VAL A 124 3.49 -4.62 3.21
CA VAL A 124 3.91 -3.25 2.93
C VAL A 124 5.22 -2.94 3.63
N LEU A 125 6.15 -2.39 2.87
CA LEU A 125 7.50 -2.03 3.31
C LEU A 125 7.76 -0.53 3.09
N ILE A 126 8.64 0.03 3.92
CA ILE A 126 9.29 1.32 3.71
C ILE A 126 10.81 1.03 3.69
N ASN A 127 11.51 1.46 2.65
CA ASN A 127 12.96 1.22 2.48
C ASN A 127 13.36 -0.25 2.75
N GLY A 128 12.50 -1.21 2.34
CA GLY A 128 12.76 -2.65 2.50
C GLY A 128 12.39 -3.27 3.85
N HIS A 129 12.06 -2.50 4.89
CA HIS A 129 11.57 -3.02 6.17
C HIS A 129 10.05 -2.87 6.33
N ARG A 130 9.46 -3.63 7.22
CA ARG A 130 8.01 -3.59 7.50
C ARG A 130 7.54 -2.17 7.85
N ALA A 131 6.47 -1.71 7.20
CA ALA A 131 5.88 -0.39 7.42
C ALA A 131 4.94 -0.31 8.65
N GLY A 132 4.76 -1.40 9.39
CA GLY A 132 3.73 -1.56 10.41
C GLY A 132 2.60 -2.44 9.89
N THR A 133 1.36 -1.96 9.94
CA THR A 133 0.22 -2.63 9.33
C THR A 133 0.15 -2.39 7.82
N SER A 134 -0.65 -3.17 7.12
CA SER A 134 -0.88 -2.97 5.68
C SER A 134 -1.80 -1.79 5.36
N ASN A 135 -2.22 -1.01 6.34
CA ASN A 135 -3.00 0.20 6.12
C ASN A 135 -2.08 1.38 5.78
N VAL A 136 -2.00 1.70 4.50
CA VAL A 136 -1.14 2.76 3.96
C VAL A 136 -1.84 4.11 3.80
N SER A 137 -3.12 4.22 4.19
CA SER A 137 -3.87 5.49 4.08
C SER A 137 -3.30 6.61 4.95
N LYS A 138 -2.61 6.28 6.03
CA LYS A 138 -1.91 7.22 6.91
C LYS A 138 -0.61 7.75 6.30
N LEU A 139 0.05 6.99 5.40
CA LEU A 139 1.33 7.34 4.83
C LEU A 139 1.20 8.47 3.81
N SER A 140 1.94 9.55 4.01
CA SER A 140 1.99 10.68 3.08
C SER A 140 2.70 10.29 1.77
N SER A 141 2.23 10.83 0.66
CA SER A 141 2.86 10.69 -0.65
C SER A 141 4.03 11.65 -0.90
N ALA A 142 4.22 12.67 -0.05
CA ALA A 142 5.11 13.80 -0.31
C ALA A 142 6.59 13.42 -0.44
N ASP A 143 7.06 12.51 0.44
CA ASP A 143 8.47 12.13 0.54
C ASP A 143 8.77 10.79 -0.14
N VAL A 144 7.83 10.29 -0.94
CA VAL A 144 8.01 9.05 -1.70
C VAL A 144 8.84 9.33 -2.95
N GLU A 145 9.92 8.57 -3.15
CA GLU A 145 10.74 8.58 -4.36
C GLU A 145 10.12 7.70 -5.44
N ARG A 146 9.75 6.47 -5.09
CA ARG A 146 9.05 5.52 -5.95
C ARG A 146 8.34 4.46 -5.12
N ILE A 147 7.42 3.74 -5.74
CA ILE A 147 6.78 2.57 -5.15
C ILE A 147 7.07 1.36 -6.05
N GLU A 148 7.63 0.31 -5.48
CA GLU A 148 7.93 -0.95 -6.14
C GLU A 148 6.90 -1.99 -5.70
N ILE A 149 6.19 -2.59 -6.64
CA ILE A 149 5.13 -3.58 -6.37
C ILE A 149 5.55 -4.91 -6.98
N VAL A 150 6.00 -5.84 -6.14
CA VAL A 150 6.24 -7.23 -6.54
C VAL A 150 4.90 -7.95 -6.49
N ARG A 151 4.48 -8.52 -7.60
CA ARG A 151 3.20 -9.23 -7.72
C ARG A 151 3.41 -10.72 -7.61
N GLY A 152 2.66 -11.33 -6.71
CA GLY A 152 2.81 -12.72 -6.32
C GLY A 152 3.69 -12.94 -5.09
N PRO A 153 3.64 -14.13 -4.51
CA PRO A 153 4.38 -14.48 -3.32
C PRO A 153 5.89 -14.25 -3.47
N SER A 154 6.51 -13.61 -2.49
CA SER A 154 7.97 -13.34 -2.46
C SER A 154 8.53 -13.63 -1.08
N SER A 155 8.01 -14.66 -0.42
CA SER A 155 8.33 -14.98 0.97
C SER A 155 9.77 -15.45 1.20
N VAL A 156 10.50 -15.85 0.16
CA VAL A 156 11.94 -16.17 0.29
C VAL A 156 12.70 -14.95 0.82
N ILE A 157 12.47 -13.77 0.26
CA ILE A 157 13.16 -12.53 0.66
C ILE A 157 12.47 -11.85 1.84
N TYR A 158 11.13 -11.84 1.90
CA TYR A 158 10.38 -10.98 2.79
C TYR A 158 9.59 -11.68 3.91
N GLY A 159 9.52 -13.01 3.89
CA GLY A 159 8.90 -13.80 4.95
C GLY A 159 7.36 -13.75 4.96
N SER A 160 6.78 -13.65 6.15
CA SER A 160 5.33 -13.74 6.39
C SER A 160 4.52 -12.57 5.81
N GLN A 161 3.21 -12.76 5.68
CA GLN A 161 2.21 -11.80 5.15
C GLN A 161 2.39 -11.46 3.66
N ASN A 162 3.07 -12.30 2.93
CA ASN A 162 3.43 -12.08 1.54
C ASN A 162 2.83 -13.19 0.64
N MET A 163 1.52 -13.21 0.54
CA MET A 163 0.77 -14.21 -0.24
C MET A 163 0.33 -13.71 -1.61
N GLY A 164 0.10 -12.39 -1.74
CA GLY A 164 -0.27 -11.74 -2.99
C GLY A 164 0.81 -10.87 -3.57
N GLY A 165 1.76 -10.43 -2.73
CA GLY A 165 2.84 -9.56 -3.16
C GLY A 165 3.37 -8.64 -2.07
N VAL A 166 4.30 -7.80 -2.49
CA VAL A 166 4.96 -6.78 -1.67
C VAL A 166 4.77 -5.41 -2.30
N ILE A 167 4.46 -4.42 -1.49
CA ILE A 167 4.48 -3.01 -1.85
C ILE A 167 5.63 -2.37 -1.08
N ASN A 168 6.70 -2.00 -1.76
CA ASN A 168 7.88 -1.38 -1.14
C ASN A 168 7.93 0.11 -1.49
N ILE A 169 7.80 0.95 -0.48
CA ILE A 169 7.80 2.40 -0.59
C ILE A 169 9.23 2.88 -0.36
N ILE A 170 9.86 3.42 -1.39
CA ILE A 170 11.21 3.98 -1.32
C ILE A 170 11.10 5.48 -1.09
N LEU A 171 11.82 5.98 -0.10
CA LEU A 171 11.81 7.38 0.30
C LEU A 171 12.91 8.17 -0.40
N LYS A 172 12.68 9.48 -0.52
CA LYS A 172 13.67 10.43 -1.01
C LYS A 172 14.88 10.53 -0.08
N THR A 173 16.03 10.74 -0.66
CA THR A 173 17.32 10.97 0.01
C THR A 173 17.97 12.24 -0.50
N GLY A 174 19.06 12.69 0.11
CA GLY A 174 19.83 13.82 -0.40
C GLY A 174 20.41 13.60 -1.80
N LEU A 175 20.62 12.32 -2.17
CA LEU A 175 21.10 11.94 -3.50
C LEU A 175 20.00 11.98 -4.58
N THR A 176 18.75 11.66 -4.22
CA THR A 176 17.63 11.55 -5.17
C THR A 176 16.82 12.84 -5.26
N ALA A 177 16.82 13.68 -4.21
CA ALA A 177 16.05 14.92 -4.15
C ALA A 177 16.88 16.10 -3.61
N PRO A 178 17.99 16.47 -4.27
CA PRO A 178 18.80 17.62 -3.88
C PRO A 178 18.08 18.94 -4.15
N GLY A 179 18.42 19.98 -3.39
CA GLY A 179 17.84 21.32 -3.50
C GLY A 179 16.64 21.51 -2.55
N ASN A 180 16.02 22.67 -2.68
CA ASN A 180 14.88 23.05 -1.86
C ASN A 180 13.60 23.01 -2.69
N PHE A 181 12.51 22.59 -2.06
CA PHE A 181 11.20 22.46 -2.68
C PHE A 181 10.11 22.96 -1.76
N VAL A 182 9.19 23.75 -2.29
CA VAL A 182 7.97 24.20 -1.60
C VAL A 182 6.79 24.05 -2.55
N GLN A 183 5.66 23.54 -2.05
CA GLN A 183 4.40 23.44 -2.79
C GLN A 183 3.25 23.88 -1.89
N GLY A 184 2.28 24.58 -2.45
CA GLY A 184 1.02 24.92 -1.81
C GLY A 184 -0.16 24.67 -2.73
N ASP A 185 -1.19 23.99 -2.22
CA ASP A 185 -2.39 23.60 -2.96
C ASP A 185 -3.64 24.02 -2.21
N ALA A 186 -4.66 24.44 -2.96
CA ALA A 186 -5.99 24.68 -2.46
C ALA A 186 -7.02 24.08 -3.42
N GLY A 187 -8.17 23.65 -2.90
CA GLY A 187 -9.16 22.99 -3.76
C GLY A 187 -10.53 22.85 -3.14
N SER A 188 -11.34 22.04 -3.79
CA SER A 188 -12.72 21.75 -3.40
C SER A 188 -12.82 21.30 -1.95
N TRP A 189 -13.95 21.61 -1.33
CA TRP A 189 -14.31 21.18 0.04
C TRP A 189 -13.35 21.67 1.13
N GLY A 190 -12.73 22.84 0.91
CA GLY A 190 -11.78 23.42 1.86
C GLY A 190 -10.46 22.67 1.93
N LEU A 191 -10.07 21.98 0.85
CA LEU A 191 -8.75 21.39 0.73
C LEU A 191 -7.67 22.46 0.85
N LEU A 192 -6.71 22.23 1.73
CA LEU A 192 -5.44 22.96 1.83
C LEU A 192 -4.33 21.95 2.03
N GLU A 193 -3.25 22.11 1.28
CA GLU A 193 -2.04 21.30 1.42
C GLU A 193 -0.78 22.16 1.33
N GLY A 194 0.21 21.86 2.14
CA GLY A 194 1.54 22.43 2.07
C GLY A 194 2.59 21.33 2.13
N LYS A 195 3.59 21.39 1.26
CA LYS A 195 4.75 20.49 1.23
C LYS A 195 6.03 21.33 1.19
N ALA A 196 7.06 20.89 1.94
CA ALA A 196 8.38 21.50 1.87
C ALA A 196 9.45 20.44 2.05
N SER A 197 10.57 20.58 1.37
CA SER A 197 11.74 19.73 1.59
C SER A 197 13.05 20.44 1.24
N SER A 198 14.12 19.95 1.86
CA SER A 198 15.50 20.34 1.58
C SER A 198 16.38 19.11 1.55
N GLY A 199 17.25 19.00 0.56
CA GLY A 199 18.19 17.91 0.44
C GLY A 199 19.51 18.37 -0.17
N GLY A 200 20.58 17.63 0.11
CA GLY A 200 21.89 17.97 -0.41
C GLY A 200 22.95 16.93 -0.14
N LEU A 201 24.14 17.20 -0.68
CA LEU A 201 25.35 16.40 -0.52
C LEU A 201 26.53 17.31 -0.18
N TYR A 202 27.28 16.97 0.86
CA TYR A 202 28.50 17.67 1.24
C TYR A 202 29.54 16.69 1.81
N GLU A 203 30.71 16.63 1.23
CA GLU A 203 31.86 15.81 1.68
C GLU A 203 31.50 14.35 2.05
N GLY A 204 30.69 13.69 1.19
CA GLY A 204 30.26 12.30 1.40
C GLY A 204 29.08 12.14 2.35
N PHE A 205 28.62 13.20 2.99
CA PHE A 205 27.40 13.24 3.77
C PHE A 205 26.25 13.78 2.91
N ASP A 206 25.17 13.02 2.81
CA ASP A 206 23.94 13.50 2.18
C ASP A 206 22.80 13.53 3.21
N TRP A 207 21.88 14.47 3.01
CA TRP A 207 20.72 14.64 3.85
C TRP A 207 19.48 14.95 3.04
N TYR A 208 18.33 14.54 3.56
CA TYR A 208 17.02 14.97 3.11
C TYR A 208 16.14 15.21 4.33
N VAL A 209 15.43 16.34 4.34
CA VAL A 209 14.38 16.62 5.32
C VAL A 209 13.18 17.11 4.54
N GLY A 210 12.04 16.46 4.71
CA GLY A 210 10.81 16.81 4.04
C GLY A 210 9.60 16.63 4.94
N GLY A 211 8.51 17.29 4.55
CA GLY A 211 7.25 17.13 5.23
C GLY A 211 6.07 17.72 4.47
N ALA A 212 4.89 17.27 4.86
CA ALA A 212 3.62 17.72 4.32
C ALA A 212 2.57 17.84 5.41
N ALA A 213 1.66 18.79 5.23
CA ALA A 213 0.44 18.91 6.03
C ALA A 213 -0.72 19.19 5.09
N SER A 214 -1.83 18.48 5.27
CA SER A 214 -3.03 18.68 4.47
C SER A 214 -4.30 18.49 5.30
N THR A 215 -5.37 19.16 4.89
CA THR A 215 -6.69 19.01 5.49
C THR A 215 -7.76 19.15 4.43
N ARG A 216 -8.87 18.47 4.61
CA ARG A 216 -10.07 18.57 3.77
C ARG A 216 -11.31 18.41 4.63
N GLY A 217 -12.35 19.20 4.33
CA GLY A 217 -13.70 19.02 4.90
C GLY A 217 -14.43 17.82 4.32
N ASN A 218 -15.71 17.70 4.64
CA ASN A 218 -16.57 16.69 4.02
C ASN A 218 -16.72 16.97 2.52
N TYR A 219 -16.54 15.94 1.69
CA TYR A 219 -16.68 16.10 0.25
C TYR A 219 -18.14 16.05 -0.21
N ALA A 220 -18.40 16.63 -1.36
CA ALA A 220 -19.65 16.43 -2.08
C ALA A 220 -19.52 15.24 -3.04
N ILE A 221 -20.58 14.44 -3.14
CA ILE A 221 -20.74 13.42 -4.19
C ILE A 221 -21.24 14.05 -5.49
N SER A 222 -21.28 13.30 -6.56
CA SER A 222 -21.92 13.74 -7.81
C SER A 222 -23.37 14.23 -7.54
N GLY A 223 -23.73 15.33 -8.17
CA GLY A 223 -25.00 16.02 -7.90
C GLY A 223 -24.98 16.98 -6.70
N GLY A 224 -23.83 17.13 -6.01
CA GLY A 224 -23.58 18.19 -5.03
C GLY A 224 -24.00 17.89 -3.59
N ALA A 225 -24.60 16.74 -3.29
CA ALA A 225 -24.93 16.36 -1.93
C ALA A 225 -23.65 16.09 -1.11
N THR A 226 -23.58 16.62 0.12
CA THR A 226 -22.42 16.43 0.99
C THR A 226 -22.43 15.05 1.63
N GLU A 227 -21.35 14.30 1.41
CA GLU A 227 -21.08 13.06 2.11
C GLU A 227 -20.52 13.36 3.50
N LEU A 228 -21.34 13.16 4.53
CA LEU A 228 -20.97 13.49 5.90
C LEU A 228 -19.92 12.52 6.44
N ASN A 229 -19.13 13.00 7.40
CA ASN A 229 -18.08 12.22 8.07
C ASN A 229 -16.99 11.70 7.12
N THR A 230 -16.55 12.55 6.20
CA THR A 230 -15.48 12.27 5.24
C THR A 230 -14.30 13.25 5.36
N ALA A 231 -14.36 14.15 6.34
CA ALA A 231 -13.28 15.10 6.65
C ALA A 231 -12.07 14.38 7.28
N TRP A 232 -10.89 14.96 7.07
CA TRP A 232 -9.63 14.46 7.65
C TRP A 232 -8.57 15.55 7.72
N THR A 233 -7.52 15.29 8.52
CA THR A 233 -6.28 16.06 8.56
C THR A 233 -5.10 15.08 8.50
N ARG A 234 -4.07 15.36 7.69
CA ARG A 234 -2.88 14.51 7.51
C ARG A 234 -1.60 15.30 7.80
N TYR A 235 -0.62 14.63 8.37
CA TYR A 235 0.75 15.12 8.54
C TYR A 235 1.72 14.01 8.18
N GLY A 236 2.84 14.38 7.58
CA GLY A 236 3.96 13.49 7.33
C GLY A 236 5.26 14.27 7.38
N ALA A 237 6.31 13.65 7.91
CA ALA A 237 7.65 14.19 7.89
C ALA A 237 8.67 13.06 7.79
N THR A 238 9.74 13.31 7.03
CA THR A 238 10.83 12.38 6.78
C THR A 238 12.16 13.10 6.94
N GLY A 239 13.08 12.49 7.70
CA GLY A 239 14.50 12.83 7.72
C GLY A 239 15.29 11.62 7.22
N ALA A 240 16.12 11.78 6.20
CA ALA A 240 17.03 10.76 5.72
C ALA A 240 18.45 11.31 5.71
N PHE A 241 19.42 10.47 6.05
CA PHE A 241 20.83 10.80 5.99
C PHE A 241 21.63 9.63 5.45
N GLY A 242 22.73 9.93 4.80
CA GLY A 242 23.71 8.97 4.35
C GLY A 242 25.12 9.51 4.53
N TYR A 243 26.06 8.62 4.81
CA TYR A 243 27.47 8.95 4.90
C TYR A 243 28.33 7.89 4.23
N GLN A 244 29.11 8.33 3.25
CA GLN A 244 30.09 7.49 2.59
C GLN A 244 31.36 7.44 3.48
N ILE A 245 31.59 6.27 4.12
CA ILE A 245 32.72 6.09 5.04
C ILE A 245 34.02 6.02 4.24
N ASP A 246 34.00 5.22 3.18
CA ASP A 246 35.10 5.07 2.23
C ASP A 246 34.50 4.68 0.85
N GLN A 247 35.37 4.29 -0.13
CA GLN A 247 34.92 3.94 -1.48
C GLN A 247 34.01 2.71 -1.52
N ASP A 248 34.05 1.87 -0.51
CA ASP A 248 33.42 0.58 -0.47
C ASP A 248 32.35 0.42 0.62
N SER A 249 32.18 1.42 1.48
CA SER A 249 31.25 1.33 2.59
C SER A 249 30.45 2.62 2.87
N ARG A 250 29.18 2.45 3.23
CA ARG A 250 28.22 3.53 3.46
C ARG A 250 27.29 3.18 4.62
N ILE A 251 26.97 4.15 5.43
CA ILE A 251 25.87 4.11 6.41
C ILE A 251 24.76 5.03 5.91
N GLU A 252 23.53 4.59 6.04
CA GLU A 252 22.34 5.41 5.77
C GLU A 252 21.23 5.12 6.76
N GLY A 253 20.42 6.10 7.05
CA GLY A 253 19.31 5.95 7.98
C GLY A 253 18.16 6.89 7.68
N THR A 254 16.97 6.50 8.14
CA THR A 254 15.75 7.24 7.94
C THR A 254 14.96 7.31 9.22
N VAL A 255 14.38 8.48 9.49
CA VAL A 255 13.36 8.70 10.53
C VAL A 255 12.12 9.23 9.82
N ARG A 256 10.98 8.61 10.07
CA ARG A 256 9.72 9.01 9.45
C ARG A 256 8.58 9.01 10.46
N THR A 257 7.67 9.96 10.30
CA THR A 257 6.37 10.01 10.98
C THR A 257 5.28 10.36 9.99
N ASP A 258 4.18 9.66 10.06
CA ASP A 258 2.98 9.93 9.26
C ASP A 258 1.74 9.78 10.13
N GLY A 259 0.68 10.47 9.75
CA GLY A 259 -0.60 10.26 10.40
C GLY A 259 -1.78 10.88 9.67
N ILE A 260 -2.94 10.26 9.88
CA ILE A 260 -4.24 10.82 9.57
C ILE A 260 -5.03 10.95 10.87
N TYR A 261 -5.59 12.12 11.09
CA TYR A 261 -6.20 12.49 12.36
C TYR A 261 -7.66 12.87 12.16
N ASN A 262 -8.51 12.44 13.09
CA ASN A 262 -9.95 12.67 13.07
C ASN A 262 -10.58 12.33 11.70
N ALA A 263 -10.09 11.28 11.08
CA ALA A 263 -10.62 10.80 9.82
C ALA A 263 -12.02 10.23 10.04
N GLY A 264 -12.97 10.67 9.26
CA GLY A 264 -14.31 10.14 9.34
C GLY A 264 -14.30 8.63 9.15
N PHE A 265 -14.89 7.91 10.09
CA PHE A 265 -15.00 6.47 10.06
C PHE A 265 -16.47 6.07 9.97
N ARG A 266 -16.91 5.64 8.81
CA ARG A 266 -18.30 5.25 8.60
C ARG A 266 -18.54 3.78 8.91
N GLY A 267 -17.57 2.95 8.61
CA GLY A 267 -17.65 1.52 8.81
C GLY A 267 -18.88 0.90 8.14
N SER A 268 -19.17 -0.34 8.49
CA SER A 268 -20.40 -1.03 8.05
C SER A 268 -21.67 -0.49 8.73
N SER A 269 -21.53 0.38 9.71
CA SER A 269 -22.64 0.86 10.53
C SER A 269 -23.11 2.28 10.22
N ALA A 270 -22.53 2.93 9.21
CA ALA A 270 -22.86 4.30 8.81
C ALA A 270 -22.88 5.29 10.00
N ASN A 271 -21.95 5.14 10.96
CA ASN A 271 -21.88 6.01 12.13
C ASN A 271 -21.25 7.35 11.75
N LEU A 272 -22.06 8.37 11.55
CA LEU A 272 -21.61 9.70 11.12
C LEU A 272 -20.77 10.46 12.15
N PHE A 273 -20.60 9.93 13.34
CA PHE A 273 -19.87 10.55 14.44
C PHE A 273 -18.62 9.76 14.86
N ALA A 274 -18.43 8.59 14.25
CA ALA A 274 -17.20 7.83 14.44
C ALA A 274 -16.04 8.50 13.72
N PHE A 275 -14.87 8.49 14.31
CA PHE A 275 -13.64 8.94 13.68
C PHE A 275 -12.47 8.06 14.09
N ASP A 276 -11.52 7.98 13.21
CA ASP A 276 -10.29 7.21 13.35
C ASP A 276 -9.08 8.14 13.34
N THR A 277 -8.11 7.85 14.20
CA THR A 277 -6.81 8.51 14.20
C THR A 277 -5.75 7.44 14.08
N ARG A 278 -4.97 7.50 13.01
CA ARG A 278 -3.89 6.55 12.74
C ARG A 278 -2.59 7.27 12.52
N TYR A 279 -1.54 6.78 13.14
CA TYR A 279 -0.21 7.34 12.96
C TYR A 279 0.87 6.26 13.06
N ASN A 280 1.99 6.58 12.44
CA ASN A 280 3.13 5.68 12.32
C ASN A 280 4.42 6.45 12.63
N TYR A 281 5.33 5.80 13.34
CA TYR A 281 6.71 6.24 13.50
C TYR A 281 7.61 5.11 13.03
N SER A 282 8.60 5.41 12.21
CA SER A 282 9.60 4.44 11.81
C SER A 282 11.01 5.03 11.89
N PHE A 283 11.95 4.15 12.20
CA PHE A 283 13.37 4.42 12.18
C PHE A 283 14.05 3.22 11.53
N ASP A 284 14.97 3.47 10.62
CA ASP A 284 15.86 2.45 10.09
C ASP A 284 17.30 2.96 10.00
N LEU A 285 18.24 2.02 10.13
CA LEU A 285 19.65 2.23 9.96
C LEU A 285 20.22 1.06 9.13
N SER A 286 20.90 1.39 8.05
CA SER A 286 21.47 0.42 7.12
C SER A 286 22.96 0.64 6.96
N TYR A 287 23.71 -0.46 6.90
CA TYR A 287 25.12 -0.49 6.52
C TYR A 287 25.27 -1.27 5.23
N LEU A 288 25.90 -0.66 4.26
CA LEU A 288 26.19 -1.24 2.96
C LEU A 288 27.71 -1.30 2.81
N ALA A 289 28.23 -2.45 2.40
CA ALA A 289 29.65 -2.62 2.11
C ALA A 289 29.84 -3.52 0.89
N ARG A 290 30.96 -3.35 0.20
CA ARG A 290 31.41 -4.24 -0.88
C ARG A 290 32.87 -4.62 -0.67
N THR A 291 33.25 -5.77 -1.14
CA THR A 291 34.65 -6.19 -1.15
C THR A 291 35.39 -5.42 -2.27
N ARG A 292 36.69 -5.17 -2.06
CA ARG A 292 37.52 -4.41 -3.04
C ARG A 292 37.61 -5.07 -4.40
N ASP A 293 37.49 -6.39 -4.47
CA ASP A 293 37.45 -7.16 -5.71
C ASP A 293 36.07 -7.14 -6.41
N GLY A 294 35.05 -6.52 -5.76
CA GLY A 294 33.69 -6.43 -6.26
C GLY A 294 32.91 -7.76 -6.24
N GLN A 295 33.49 -8.83 -5.67
CA GLN A 295 32.83 -10.15 -5.61
C GLN A 295 31.85 -10.28 -4.46
N GLY A 296 32.03 -9.52 -3.38
CA GLY A 296 31.18 -9.57 -2.19
C GLY A 296 30.46 -8.26 -1.93
N ASN A 297 29.22 -8.34 -1.46
CA ASN A 297 28.46 -7.24 -0.93
C ASN A 297 27.83 -7.65 0.40
N LEU A 298 27.69 -6.70 1.31
CA LEU A 298 27.02 -6.88 2.58
C LEU A 298 25.95 -5.79 2.75
N PHE A 299 24.75 -6.20 3.09
CA PHE A 299 23.67 -5.32 3.55
C PHE A 299 23.25 -5.75 4.95
N VAL A 300 23.27 -4.80 5.89
CA VAL A 300 22.76 -4.99 7.26
C VAL A 300 21.77 -3.88 7.54
N GLN A 301 20.58 -4.21 8.01
CA GLN A 301 19.55 -3.21 8.35
C GLN A 301 18.96 -3.53 9.72
N ALA A 302 18.89 -2.54 10.58
CA ALA A 302 18.12 -2.57 11.82
C ALA A 302 16.98 -1.56 11.71
N TYR A 303 15.79 -1.91 12.19
CA TYR A 303 14.64 -1.03 12.13
C TYR A 303 13.70 -1.16 13.33
N PHE A 304 13.00 -0.08 13.61
CA PHE A 304 11.94 -0.02 14.61
C PHE A 304 10.74 0.73 14.04
N VAL A 305 9.54 0.20 14.24
CA VAL A 305 8.29 0.80 13.76
C VAL A 305 7.27 0.76 14.88
N THR A 306 6.57 1.86 15.08
CA THR A 306 5.35 1.95 15.90
C THR A 306 4.18 2.33 15.00
N ASP A 307 3.09 1.59 15.06
CA ASP A 307 1.87 1.82 14.28
C ASP A 307 0.66 1.85 15.21
N VAL A 308 -0.06 2.96 15.24
CA VAL A 308 -1.20 3.18 16.15
C VAL A 308 -2.48 3.42 15.38
N ASP A 309 -3.53 2.76 15.82
CA ASP A 309 -4.92 2.90 15.40
C ASP A 309 -5.78 3.24 16.61
N ASP A 310 -6.45 4.38 16.57
CA ASP A 310 -7.25 4.93 17.66
C ASP A 310 -8.64 5.29 17.16
N LEU A 311 -9.58 4.35 17.32
CA LEU A 311 -10.96 4.46 16.84
C LEU A 311 -11.89 4.94 17.94
N ASN A 312 -12.60 6.04 17.67
CA ASN A 312 -13.70 6.55 18.47
C ASN A 312 -15.03 6.24 17.79
N ASN A 313 -15.87 5.44 18.44
CA ASN A 313 -17.16 5.00 17.92
C ASN A 313 -18.30 5.32 18.89
N PRO A 314 -18.95 6.49 18.77
CA PRO A 314 -20.07 6.87 19.63
C PRO A 314 -21.25 5.91 19.50
N SER A 315 -21.90 5.64 20.61
CA SER A 315 -23.07 4.77 20.71
C SER A 315 -24.20 5.51 21.46
N PRO A 316 -25.49 5.19 21.22
CA PRO A 316 -26.02 4.19 20.30
C PRO A 316 -26.07 4.69 18.85
N LEU A 317 -25.99 3.79 17.92
CA LEU A 317 -26.09 4.06 16.48
C LEU A 317 -27.46 4.65 16.07
N SER A 318 -28.51 4.27 16.79
CA SER A 318 -29.88 4.79 16.59
C SER A 318 -30.01 6.31 16.81
N ALA A 319 -29.01 6.92 17.42
CA ALA A 319 -28.98 8.35 17.71
C ALA A 319 -28.12 9.15 16.73
N LEU A 320 -27.89 8.67 15.52
CA LEU A 320 -27.02 9.31 14.52
C LEU A 320 -27.37 10.80 14.25
N ASN A 321 -28.66 11.15 14.27
CA ASN A 321 -29.14 12.51 14.03
C ASN A 321 -29.38 13.32 15.31
N ALA A 322 -29.12 12.74 16.48
CA ALA A 322 -29.37 13.38 17.76
C ALA A 322 -28.13 13.33 18.66
N PRO A 323 -27.11 14.20 18.42
CA PRO A 323 -25.87 14.20 19.18
C PRO A 323 -26.06 14.28 20.70
N ALA A 324 -27.06 15.00 21.15
CA ALA A 324 -27.39 15.13 22.58
C ALA A 324 -27.85 13.83 23.25
N SER A 325 -28.31 12.85 22.49
CA SER A 325 -28.76 11.55 23.01
C SER A 325 -27.66 10.49 23.03
N ARG A 326 -26.46 10.80 22.52
CA ARG A 326 -25.31 9.90 22.60
C ARG A 326 -24.84 9.81 24.04
N THR A 327 -25.07 8.64 24.64
CA THR A 327 -24.80 8.44 26.06
C THR A 327 -23.42 7.83 26.32
N THR A 328 -22.85 7.13 25.33
CA THR A 328 -21.56 6.44 25.47
C THR A 328 -20.74 6.54 24.19
N THR A 329 -19.41 6.58 24.35
CA THR A 329 -18.44 6.44 23.27
C THR A 329 -17.63 5.17 23.52
N ASP A 330 -17.55 4.30 22.53
CA ASP A 330 -16.68 3.12 22.54
C ASP A 330 -15.35 3.54 21.90
N HIS A 331 -14.28 3.51 22.70
CA HIS A 331 -12.95 3.91 22.31
C HIS A 331 -12.06 2.66 22.26
N ASN A 332 -11.45 2.41 21.11
CA ASN A 332 -10.60 1.24 20.89
C ASN A 332 -9.25 1.69 20.30
N ARG A 333 -8.18 1.45 21.06
CA ARG A 333 -6.82 1.79 20.66
C ARG A 333 -5.98 0.53 20.50
N ARG A 334 -5.25 0.45 19.41
CA ARG A 334 -4.31 -0.63 19.11
C ARG A 334 -2.95 -0.02 18.78
N GLN A 335 -1.89 -0.60 19.31
CA GLN A 335 -0.52 -0.22 19.02
C GLN A 335 0.29 -1.45 18.68
N LEU A 336 0.89 -1.44 17.49
CA LEU A 336 1.84 -2.44 17.01
C LEU A 336 3.24 -1.84 17.02
N ASP A 337 4.13 -2.43 17.80
CA ASP A 337 5.56 -2.11 17.77
C ASP A 337 6.31 -3.27 17.10
N VAL A 338 7.26 -2.97 16.21
CA VAL A 338 8.06 -3.95 15.48
C VAL A 338 9.53 -3.58 15.58
N LEU A 339 10.36 -4.53 15.98
CA LEU A 339 11.82 -4.43 15.96
C LEU A 339 12.36 -5.53 15.04
N GLY A 340 13.22 -5.18 14.11
CA GLY A 340 13.80 -6.14 13.18
C GLY A 340 15.26 -5.90 12.87
N LEU A 341 15.92 -6.99 12.52
CA LEU A 341 17.30 -7.02 12.04
C LEU A 341 17.37 -7.92 10.82
N ARG A 342 18.01 -7.42 9.77
CA ARG A 342 18.27 -8.13 8.53
C ARG A 342 19.76 -8.15 8.24
N PHE A 343 20.29 -9.32 7.86
CA PHE A 343 21.69 -9.51 7.49
C PHE A 343 21.74 -10.27 6.16
N GLN A 344 22.31 -9.67 5.11
CA GLN A 344 22.29 -10.18 3.74
C GLN A 344 23.65 -10.05 3.07
N PRO A 345 24.60 -10.94 3.34
CA PRO A 345 25.79 -11.07 2.53
C PRO A 345 25.48 -11.67 1.15
N ARG A 346 26.17 -11.17 0.14
CA ARG A 346 26.15 -11.66 -1.23
C ARG A 346 27.56 -11.95 -1.70
N TYR A 347 27.70 -12.98 -2.48
CA TYR A 347 28.99 -13.35 -3.02
C TYR A 347 28.84 -13.86 -4.45
N LYS A 348 29.82 -13.54 -5.31
CA LYS A 348 29.93 -14.00 -6.69
C LYS A 348 31.07 -15.03 -6.77
N PRO A 349 30.80 -16.33 -6.53
CA PRO A 349 31.82 -17.35 -6.49
C PRO A 349 32.53 -17.58 -7.82
N PHE A 350 31.83 -17.30 -8.94
CA PHE A 350 32.38 -17.39 -10.29
C PHE A 350 31.57 -16.49 -11.26
N THR A 351 32.04 -16.34 -12.48
CA THR A 351 31.44 -15.48 -13.48
C THR A 351 29.97 -15.83 -13.75
N GLY A 352 29.10 -14.84 -13.71
CA GLY A 352 27.67 -15.00 -13.95
C GLY A 352 26.89 -15.58 -12.77
N ASN A 353 27.55 -15.97 -11.66
CA ASN A 353 26.87 -16.44 -10.46
C ASN A 353 26.76 -15.36 -9.39
N GLU A 354 25.66 -15.35 -8.66
CA GLU A 354 25.49 -14.55 -7.46
C GLU A 354 24.67 -15.30 -6.42
N LEU A 355 25.28 -15.55 -5.28
CA LEU A 355 24.71 -16.22 -4.13
C LEU A 355 24.35 -15.20 -3.05
N LEU A 356 23.10 -15.16 -2.64
CA LEU A 356 22.59 -14.42 -1.49
C LEU A 356 22.36 -15.38 -0.33
N VAL A 357 22.91 -15.08 0.83
CA VAL A 357 22.54 -15.71 2.11
C VAL A 357 21.83 -14.65 2.96
N GLY A 358 20.75 -15.01 3.63
CA GLY A 358 20.02 -14.06 4.46
C GLY A 358 19.65 -14.63 5.81
N ILE A 359 19.71 -13.74 6.81
CA ILE A 359 19.21 -13.97 8.17
C ILE A 359 18.32 -12.81 8.54
N ASP A 360 17.08 -13.11 8.96
CA ASP A 360 16.15 -12.14 9.49
C ASP A 360 15.74 -12.52 10.91
N VAL A 361 15.68 -11.51 11.79
CA VAL A 361 15.10 -11.62 13.13
C VAL A 361 14.09 -10.50 13.27
N GLU A 362 12.86 -10.83 13.63
CA GLU A 362 11.80 -9.84 13.88
C GLU A 362 11.06 -10.19 15.17
N ARG A 363 10.78 -9.17 15.95
CA ARG A 363 9.90 -9.26 17.10
C ARG A 363 8.90 -8.13 17.09
N SER A 364 7.63 -8.47 17.27
CA SER A 364 6.56 -7.48 17.33
C SER A 364 5.69 -7.65 18.57
N TRP A 365 5.09 -6.55 19.01
CA TRP A 365 4.19 -6.48 20.14
C TRP A 365 2.92 -5.76 19.72
N LEU A 366 1.76 -6.40 19.88
CA LEU A 366 0.47 -5.76 19.75
C LEU A 366 -0.11 -5.53 21.14
N ARG A 367 -0.51 -4.30 21.40
CA ARG A 367 -1.25 -3.91 22.61
C ARG A 367 -2.59 -3.32 22.22
N SER A 368 -3.63 -3.72 22.89
CA SER A 368 -4.99 -3.29 22.62
C SER A 368 -5.69 -2.88 23.91
N ASP A 369 -6.25 -1.67 23.90
CA ASP A 369 -7.03 -1.12 25.00
C ASP A 369 -8.40 -0.70 24.51
N ARG A 370 -9.45 -0.95 25.32
CA ARG A 370 -10.80 -0.53 25.01
C ARG A 370 -11.50 -0.01 26.26
N TYR A 371 -12.14 1.12 26.13
CA TYR A 371 -12.98 1.66 27.18
C TYR A 371 -14.24 2.31 26.63
N ARG A 372 -15.25 2.43 27.49
CA ARG A 372 -16.48 3.12 27.20
C ARG A 372 -16.61 4.32 28.12
N ALA A 373 -16.79 5.50 27.53
CA ALA A 373 -17.06 6.73 28.25
C ALA A 373 -18.54 7.10 28.11
N GLY A 374 -19.25 7.27 29.22
CA GLY A 374 -20.64 7.69 29.27
C GLY A 374 -20.90 8.65 30.43
N GLY A 375 -21.27 9.89 30.13
CA GLY A 375 -21.34 10.94 31.14
C GLY A 375 -19.99 11.19 31.79
N SER A 376 -19.92 11.09 33.12
CA SER A 376 -18.69 11.18 33.92
C SER A 376 -18.00 9.84 34.15
N ALA A 377 -18.60 8.72 33.73
CA ALA A 377 -18.09 7.40 33.97
C ALA A 377 -17.26 6.89 32.79
N VAL A 378 -16.07 6.37 33.05
CA VAL A 378 -15.24 5.65 32.11
C VAL A 378 -15.09 4.22 32.61
N THR A 379 -15.54 3.26 31.80
CA THR A 379 -15.45 1.83 32.10
C THR A 379 -14.54 1.14 31.11
N GLN A 380 -13.58 0.39 31.62
CA GLN A 380 -12.74 -0.48 30.82
C GLN A 380 -13.59 -1.64 30.25
N ALA A 381 -13.30 -2.03 29.03
CA ALA A 381 -13.96 -3.11 28.34
C ALA A 381 -12.93 -4.07 27.73
N SER A 382 -13.34 -5.31 27.46
CA SER A 382 -12.49 -6.25 26.72
C SER A 382 -12.13 -5.67 25.36
N PRO A 383 -10.83 -5.55 25.02
CA PRO A 383 -10.40 -5.07 23.70
C PRO A 383 -10.84 -6.02 22.59
N GLN A 384 -10.81 -5.54 21.35
CA GLN A 384 -11.18 -6.36 20.20
C GLN A 384 -10.07 -7.35 19.81
N ASP A 385 -8.82 -6.98 20.06
CA ASP A 385 -7.66 -7.82 19.82
C ASP A 385 -6.96 -8.14 21.13
N ASN A 386 -6.41 -9.35 21.23
CA ASN A 386 -5.60 -9.73 22.38
C ASN A 386 -4.22 -9.09 22.30
N ASN A 387 -3.63 -8.77 23.45
CA ASN A 387 -2.22 -8.44 23.52
C ASN A 387 -1.41 -9.67 23.06
N GLN A 388 -0.38 -9.43 22.27
CA GLN A 388 0.45 -10.50 21.73
C GLN A 388 1.90 -10.09 21.61
N THR A 389 2.76 -11.09 21.63
CA THR A 389 4.15 -10.99 21.18
C THR A 389 4.37 -12.02 20.07
N ASP A 390 4.80 -11.57 18.90
CA ASP A 390 5.26 -12.42 17.81
C ASP A 390 6.77 -12.32 17.69
N THR A 391 7.45 -13.48 17.56
CA THR A 391 8.90 -13.53 17.37
C THR A 391 9.19 -14.50 16.24
N SER A 392 10.00 -14.09 15.29
CA SER A 392 10.42 -14.93 14.18
C SER A 392 11.92 -14.85 13.91
N PHE A 393 12.46 -15.97 13.49
CA PHE A 393 13.82 -16.14 12.98
C PHE A 393 13.75 -16.82 11.63
N ALA A 394 14.55 -16.38 10.69
CA ALA A 394 14.60 -17.02 9.39
C ALA A 394 16.01 -17.05 8.81
N PHE A 395 16.27 -18.14 8.09
CA PHE A 395 17.43 -18.31 7.25
C PHE A 395 16.98 -18.55 5.80
N TYR A 396 17.65 -17.93 4.84
CA TYR A 396 17.33 -18.11 3.43
C TYR A 396 18.57 -18.03 2.53
N LEU A 397 18.43 -18.69 1.40
CA LEU A 397 19.43 -18.77 0.36
C LEU A 397 18.75 -18.48 -0.98
N GLU A 398 19.36 -17.66 -1.81
CA GLU A 398 18.97 -17.46 -3.20
C GLU A 398 20.22 -17.50 -4.08
N ASP A 399 20.17 -18.32 -5.12
CA ASP A 399 21.21 -18.42 -6.15
C ASP A 399 20.67 -17.88 -7.48
N SER A 400 21.48 -17.10 -8.17
CA SER A 400 21.20 -16.57 -9.49
C SER A 400 22.38 -16.87 -10.41
N GLN A 401 22.13 -17.66 -11.46
CA GLN A 401 23.12 -18.01 -12.45
C GLN A 401 22.76 -17.45 -13.81
N SER A 402 23.68 -16.74 -14.41
CA SER A 402 23.63 -16.24 -15.77
C SER A 402 24.42 -17.13 -16.72
N PHE A 403 23.85 -17.39 -17.90
CA PHE A 403 24.41 -18.20 -18.99
C PHE A 403 24.26 -17.47 -20.32
N LEU A 404 24.96 -17.92 -21.34
CA LEU A 404 24.85 -17.42 -22.73
C LEU A 404 25.02 -15.92 -22.84
N ASP A 405 26.08 -15.39 -22.22
CA ASP A 405 26.36 -13.95 -22.18
C ASP A 405 25.16 -13.13 -21.64
N ASP A 406 24.67 -13.53 -20.47
CA ASP A 406 23.52 -12.91 -19.77
C ASP A 406 22.15 -13.05 -20.47
N ARG A 407 22.05 -13.83 -21.55
CA ARG A 407 20.77 -14.07 -22.25
C ARG A 407 19.85 -15.04 -21.48
N LEU A 408 20.40 -15.94 -20.69
CA LEU A 408 19.64 -16.89 -19.88
C LEU A 408 20.01 -16.67 -18.41
N ILE A 409 19.03 -16.33 -17.59
CA ILE A 409 19.19 -16.20 -16.14
C ILE A 409 18.29 -17.24 -15.48
N VAL A 410 18.88 -18.06 -14.63
CA VAL A 410 18.16 -19.03 -13.77
C VAL A 410 18.31 -18.59 -12.32
N ARG A 411 17.21 -18.55 -11.61
CA ARG A 411 17.17 -18.17 -10.19
C ARG A 411 16.42 -19.20 -9.39
N ALA A 412 16.93 -19.53 -8.19
CA ALA A 412 16.26 -20.39 -7.24
C ALA A 412 16.54 -19.92 -5.82
N GLY A 413 15.55 -19.98 -4.96
CA GLY A 413 15.68 -19.59 -3.57
C GLY A 413 14.80 -20.44 -2.65
N VAL A 414 15.26 -20.58 -1.41
CA VAL A 414 14.55 -21.26 -0.33
C VAL A 414 14.73 -20.48 0.97
N ARG A 415 13.66 -20.42 1.75
CA ARG A 415 13.66 -19.84 3.09
C ARG A 415 12.99 -20.79 4.06
N GLN A 416 13.60 -20.95 5.23
CA GLN A 416 12.99 -21.56 6.39
C GLN A 416 12.76 -20.49 7.46
N THR A 417 11.52 -20.36 7.89
CA THR A 417 11.10 -19.45 8.96
C THR A 417 10.61 -20.27 10.14
N TRP A 418 11.06 -19.93 11.34
CA TRP A 418 10.54 -20.42 12.61
C TRP A 418 10.02 -19.22 13.40
N GLY A 419 8.87 -19.37 14.01
CA GLY A 419 8.31 -18.30 14.80
C GLY A 419 7.34 -18.81 15.86
N SER A 420 6.89 -17.89 16.69
CA SER A 420 5.88 -18.14 17.69
C SER A 420 5.05 -16.89 17.94
N THR A 421 3.73 -17.07 18.04
CA THR A 421 2.80 -16.05 18.47
C THR A 421 2.36 -16.37 19.88
N ALA A 422 2.73 -15.55 20.85
CA ALA A 422 2.34 -15.66 22.23
C ALA A 422 1.14 -14.77 22.52
N LEU A 423 0.15 -15.32 23.23
CA LEU A 423 -0.96 -14.59 23.80
C LEU A 423 -0.51 -14.00 25.14
N ASP A 424 -0.38 -12.70 25.20
CA ASP A 424 0.01 -11.99 26.40
C ASP A 424 -1.24 -11.68 27.24
N TRP A 425 -1.03 -11.45 28.54
CA TRP A 425 -2.08 -10.99 29.40
C TRP A 425 -2.77 -9.76 28.81
N THR A 426 -4.09 -9.84 28.69
CA THR A 426 -4.90 -8.79 28.10
C THR A 426 -5.91 -8.29 29.14
N PRO A 427 -5.87 -7.01 29.53
CA PRO A 427 -6.78 -6.47 30.52
C PRO A 427 -8.25 -6.66 30.11
N TYR A 428 -9.09 -6.98 31.07
CA TYR A 428 -10.55 -7.11 30.87
C TYR A 428 -11.00 -8.14 29.84
N ALA A 429 -10.13 -9.08 29.49
CA ALA A 429 -10.43 -10.21 28.59
C ALA A 429 -10.54 -11.53 29.42
N PRO A 430 -11.65 -11.78 30.13
CA PRO A 430 -11.76 -12.89 31.09
C PRO A 430 -11.73 -14.27 30.42
N THR A 431 -11.97 -14.35 29.14
CA THR A 431 -11.99 -15.61 28.37
C THR A 431 -10.68 -15.89 27.65
N LEU A 432 -9.66 -15.02 27.84
CA LEU A 432 -8.36 -15.20 27.25
C LEU A 432 -7.63 -16.38 27.92
N ILE A 433 -7.19 -17.33 27.12
CA ILE A 433 -6.30 -18.41 27.55
C ILE A 433 -4.90 -18.00 27.13
N ALA A 434 -4.02 -17.73 28.10
CA ALA A 434 -2.61 -17.49 27.81
C ALA A 434 -1.99 -18.72 27.15
N GLY A 435 -1.12 -18.52 26.18
CA GLY A 435 -0.49 -19.61 25.44
C GLY A 435 0.42 -19.11 24.33
N THR A 436 1.16 -20.05 23.79
CA THR A 436 2.08 -19.78 22.66
C THR A 436 1.74 -20.75 21.54
N ASN A 437 1.59 -20.20 20.33
CA ASN A 437 1.40 -20.98 19.11
C ASN A 437 2.72 -20.92 18.31
N PRO A 438 3.55 -21.97 18.34
CA PRO A 438 4.72 -22.06 17.48
C PRO A 438 4.31 -22.35 16.03
N TYR A 439 5.00 -21.76 15.08
CA TYR A 439 4.80 -22.04 13.66
C TYR A 439 6.13 -22.19 12.92
N SER A 440 6.10 -22.88 11.83
CA SER A 440 7.21 -22.93 10.88
C SER A 440 6.68 -22.90 9.46
N ALA A 441 7.47 -22.34 8.55
CA ALA A 441 7.13 -22.29 7.15
C ALA A 441 8.39 -22.41 6.30
N THR A 442 8.36 -23.33 5.33
CA THR A 442 9.35 -23.42 4.26
C THR A 442 8.75 -22.78 3.02
N THR A 443 9.41 -21.79 2.46
CA THR A 443 8.99 -21.15 1.22
C THR A 443 10.09 -21.24 0.17
N TYR A 444 9.68 -21.21 -1.09
CA TYR A 444 10.57 -21.32 -2.23
C TYR A 444 10.18 -20.33 -3.33
N SER A 445 11.15 -19.99 -4.13
CA SER A 445 10.98 -19.29 -5.40
C SER A 445 11.95 -19.83 -6.42
N GLY A 446 11.57 -19.83 -7.69
CA GLY A 446 12.47 -20.20 -8.76
C GLY A 446 11.90 -19.84 -10.11
N GLY A 447 12.78 -19.67 -11.08
CA GLY A 447 12.37 -19.39 -12.43
C GLY A 447 13.53 -19.06 -13.36
N VAL A 448 13.15 -18.70 -14.55
CA VAL A 448 14.05 -18.46 -15.66
C VAL A 448 13.61 -17.23 -16.45
N THR A 449 14.58 -16.42 -16.87
CA THR A 449 14.40 -15.35 -17.85
C THR A 449 15.30 -15.61 -19.05
N PHE A 450 14.76 -15.51 -20.25
CA PHE A 450 15.51 -15.73 -21.49
C PHE A 450 15.28 -14.57 -22.47
N ALA A 451 16.37 -13.92 -22.88
CA ALA A 451 16.40 -12.89 -23.90
C ALA A 451 16.55 -13.52 -25.30
N PHE A 452 15.48 -13.57 -26.06
CA PHE A 452 15.49 -14.04 -27.46
C PHE A 452 16.29 -13.10 -28.36
N THR A 453 16.06 -11.80 -28.12
CA THR A 453 16.70 -10.69 -28.82
C THR A 453 16.97 -9.56 -27.80
N ASP A 454 17.63 -8.49 -28.21
CA ASP A 454 17.86 -7.30 -27.37
C ASP A 454 16.56 -6.59 -26.99
N TRP A 455 15.49 -6.81 -27.74
CA TRP A 455 14.21 -6.17 -27.53
C TRP A 455 13.12 -7.12 -26.98
N LEU A 456 13.30 -8.43 -27.02
CA LEU A 456 12.29 -9.41 -26.59
C LEU A 456 12.87 -10.40 -25.61
N SER A 457 12.27 -10.49 -24.43
CA SER A 457 12.56 -11.51 -23.43
C SER A 457 11.28 -12.18 -22.93
N ALA A 458 11.41 -13.42 -22.46
CA ALA A 458 10.35 -14.13 -21.76
C ALA A 458 10.87 -14.65 -20.42
N ARG A 459 9.93 -14.83 -19.49
CA ARG A 459 10.21 -15.39 -18.18
C ARG A 459 9.15 -16.40 -17.78
N ALA A 460 9.55 -17.35 -16.94
CA ALA A 460 8.64 -18.25 -16.26
C ALA A 460 9.12 -18.47 -14.84
N GLY A 461 8.20 -18.51 -13.88
CA GLY A 461 8.55 -18.66 -12.47
C GLY A 461 7.45 -19.27 -11.63
N ALA A 462 7.87 -19.82 -10.49
CA ALA A 462 6.99 -20.29 -9.43
C ALA A 462 7.49 -19.79 -8.09
N SER A 463 6.57 -19.48 -7.20
CA SER A 463 6.87 -18.97 -5.85
C SER A 463 5.81 -19.37 -4.85
N SER A 464 6.18 -19.34 -3.57
CA SER A 464 5.29 -19.62 -2.46
C SER A 464 5.32 -18.52 -1.41
N GLY A 465 4.21 -18.37 -0.70
CA GLY A 465 4.05 -17.42 0.39
C GLY A 465 3.32 -18.03 1.56
N PHE A 466 3.41 -17.37 2.71
CA PHE A 466 2.67 -17.78 3.90
C PHE A 466 2.28 -16.56 4.75
N ARG A 467 1.30 -16.79 5.64
CA ARG A 467 0.90 -15.87 6.71
C ARG A 467 0.73 -16.67 8.00
N ALA A 468 1.45 -16.26 9.03
CA ALA A 468 1.29 -16.84 10.37
C ALA A 468 -0.09 -16.48 10.98
N PRO A 469 -0.68 -17.35 11.80
CA PRO A 469 -1.88 -17.02 12.57
C PRO A 469 -1.62 -15.87 13.53
N THR A 470 -2.62 -15.00 13.69
CA THR A 470 -2.56 -13.88 14.64
C THR A 470 -3.11 -14.29 16.00
N ALA A 471 -2.78 -13.53 17.06
CA ALA A 471 -3.30 -13.80 18.39
C ALA A 471 -4.83 -13.76 18.45
N THR A 472 -5.46 -12.87 17.69
CA THR A 472 -6.92 -12.83 17.59
C THR A 472 -7.49 -14.12 17.00
N GLU A 473 -6.78 -14.77 16.09
CA GLU A 473 -7.20 -16.03 15.48
C GLU A 473 -6.95 -17.23 16.40
N ILE A 474 -5.90 -17.19 17.22
CA ILE A 474 -5.54 -18.31 18.11
C ILE A 474 -6.21 -18.25 19.49
N GLY A 475 -6.57 -17.05 20.01
CA GLY A 475 -7.00 -16.90 21.39
C GLY A 475 -8.26 -16.05 21.61
N ALA A 476 -8.69 -15.26 20.65
CA ALA A 476 -9.80 -14.34 20.86
C ALA A 476 -11.14 -15.06 21.11
N SER A 477 -11.91 -14.47 22.01
CA SER A 477 -13.34 -14.73 22.11
C SER A 477 -14.06 -13.39 22.05
N PHE A 478 -14.75 -13.12 20.95
CA PHE A 478 -15.50 -11.88 20.81
C PHE A 478 -16.90 -12.14 20.27
N THR A 479 -17.84 -11.36 20.75
CA THR A 479 -19.25 -11.45 20.31
C THR A 479 -19.54 -10.26 19.41
N THR A 480 -19.98 -10.53 18.19
CA THR A 480 -20.48 -9.51 17.28
C THR A 480 -21.92 -9.17 17.63
N THR A 481 -22.17 -7.92 18.00
CA THR A 481 -23.54 -7.41 18.15
C THR A 481 -23.91 -6.63 16.88
N PRO A 482 -25.15 -6.70 16.41
CA PRO A 482 -26.36 -7.16 17.09
C PRO A 482 -26.75 -8.63 16.83
N ILE A 483 -25.94 -9.39 16.09
CA ILE A 483 -26.36 -10.72 15.58
C ILE A 483 -26.18 -11.82 16.64
N GLY A 484 -25.48 -11.55 17.75
CA GLY A 484 -25.22 -12.55 18.78
C GLY A 484 -24.28 -13.68 18.30
N THR A 485 -23.40 -13.42 17.34
CA THR A 485 -22.37 -14.38 16.91
C THR A 485 -21.16 -14.27 17.83
N THR A 486 -20.76 -15.36 18.45
CA THR A 486 -19.51 -15.45 19.23
C THR A 486 -18.49 -16.24 18.43
N ILE A 487 -17.32 -15.66 18.23
CA ILE A 487 -16.21 -16.29 17.51
C ILE A 487 -15.11 -16.63 18.51
N PHE A 488 -14.73 -17.90 18.57
CA PHE A 488 -13.63 -18.39 19.39
C PHE A 488 -12.37 -18.59 18.56
N GLY A 489 -11.23 -18.24 19.13
CA GLY A 489 -9.93 -18.56 18.60
C GLY A 489 -9.63 -20.06 18.67
N ASN A 490 -8.56 -20.48 17.96
CA ASN A 490 -8.10 -21.85 17.95
C ASN A 490 -6.55 -21.89 18.04
N PRO A 491 -6.00 -22.37 19.16
CA PRO A 491 -4.54 -22.44 19.34
C PRO A 491 -3.83 -23.43 18.41
N SER A 492 -4.57 -24.29 17.73
CA SER A 492 -4.01 -25.31 16.83
C SER A 492 -3.93 -24.86 15.37
N LEU A 493 -4.14 -23.58 15.10
CA LEU A 493 -4.07 -23.04 13.73
C LEU A 493 -2.66 -23.12 13.17
N GLY A 494 -2.55 -23.64 11.95
CA GLY A 494 -1.36 -23.55 11.12
C GLY A 494 -1.35 -22.29 10.25
N PRO A 495 -0.20 -21.97 9.61
CA PRO A 495 -0.11 -20.86 8.67
C PRO A 495 -1.02 -21.03 7.46
N GLU A 496 -1.54 -19.90 6.95
CA GLU A 496 -2.08 -19.83 5.59
C GLU A 496 -0.94 -19.90 4.59
N THR A 497 -1.19 -20.47 3.41
CA THR A 497 -0.16 -20.62 2.38
C THR A 497 -0.67 -20.16 1.01
N SER A 498 0.23 -19.72 0.16
CA SER A 498 -0.04 -19.48 -1.26
C SER A 498 1.01 -20.10 -2.13
N GLN A 499 0.61 -20.54 -3.32
CA GLN A 499 1.48 -21.03 -4.38
C GLN A 499 1.09 -20.37 -5.68
N GLN A 500 2.07 -19.88 -6.39
CA GLN A 500 1.89 -19.20 -7.66
C GLN A 500 2.83 -19.73 -8.72
N TRP A 501 2.36 -19.75 -9.94
CA TRP A 501 3.20 -19.79 -11.13
C TRP A 501 2.82 -18.66 -12.09
N GLU A 502 3.78 -18.21 -12.88
CA GLU A 502 3.57 -17.20 -13.91
C GLU A 502 4.47 -17.42 -15.14
N ILE A 503 3.97 -16.99 -16.28
CA ILE A 503 4.70 -16.92 -17.54
C ILE A 503 4.46 -15.55 -18.14
N GLY A 504 5.54 -14.85 -18.48
CA GLY A 504 5.45 -13.49 -19.00
C GLY A 504 6.43 -13.22 -20.14
N ALA A 505 6.19 -12.13 -20.83
CA ALA A 505 7.08 -11.62 -21.86
C ALA A 505 7.20 -10.10 -21.76
N THR A 506 8.40 -9.61 -22.06
CA THR A 506 8.71 -8.18 -22.09
C THR A 506 9.26 -7.82 -23.45
N ALA A 507 8.68 -6.79 -24.09
CA ALA A 507 9.21 -6.18 -25.30
C ALA A 507 9.68 -4.74 -24.99
N ASN A 508 10.92 -4.44 -25.38
CA ASN A 508 11.50 -3.11 -25.26
C ASN A 508 11.81 -2.58 -26.68
N TRP A 509 11.49 -1.34 -26.95
CA TRP A 509 11.84 -0.69 -28.22
C TRP A 509 12.29 0.74 -27.99
N ARG A 510 12.78 1.38 -29.03
CA ARG A 510 13.16 2.79 -28.92
C ARG A 510 11.95 3.62 -28.49
N GLY A 511 12.02 4.15 -27.26
CA GLY A 511 10.97 4.98 -26.71
C GLY A 511 9.89 4.24 -25.93
N GLY A 512 9.98 2.92 -25.73
CA GLY A 512 8.93 2.24 -24.96
C GLY A 512 9.21 0.84 -24.49
N ARG A 513 8.29 0.38 -23.63
CA ARG A 513 8.27 -0.97 -23.07
C ARG A 513 6.82 -1.48 -22.95
N PHE A 514 6.66 -2.77 -23.20
CA PHE A 514 5.43 -3.52 -22.92
C PHE A 514 5.79 -4.80 -22.17
N ASP A 515 5.05 -5.10 -21.13
CA ASP A 515 5.18 -6.32 -20.34
C ASP A 515 3.80 -6.96 -20.17
N ALA A 516 3.72 -8.26 -20.35
CA ALA A 516 2.50 -9.02 -20.11
C ALA A 516 2.83 -10.34 -19.42
N VAL A 517 1.93 -10.78 -18.54
CA VAL A 517 2.08 -12.01 -17.75
C VAL A 517 0.74 -12.73 -17.58
N VAL A 518 0.75 -14.02 -17.70
CA VAL A 518 -0.33 -14.92 -17.27
C VAL A 518 0.08 -15.56 -15.98
N PHE A 519 -0.82 -15.64 -15.02
CA PHE A 519 -0.55 -16.16 -13.69
C PHE A 519 -1.68 -17.04 -13.16
N GLN A 520 -1.35 -17.90 -12.20
CA GLN A 520 -2.28 -18.52 -11.27
C GLN A 520 -1.73 -18.38 -9.86
N ASN A 521 -2.55 -17.91 -8.95
CA ASN A 521 -2.30 -17.92 -7.50
C ASN A 521 -3.34 -18.79 -6.81
N THR A 522 -2.86 -19.73 -5.98
CA THR A 522 -3.69 -20.63 -5.19
C THR A 522 -3.43 -20.37 -3.72
N ILE A 523 -4.46 -19.92 -2.98
CA ILE A 523 -4.40 -19.65 -1.54
C ILE A 523 -5.09 -20.79 -0.82
N SER A 524 -4.37 -21.42 0.11
CA SER A 524 -4.78 -22.63 0.83
C SER A 524 -4.69 -22.42 2.36
N ASN A 525 -5.32 -23.32 3.12
CA ASN A 525 -5.32 -23.29 4.59
C ASN A 525 -5.80 -21.96 5.17
N ARG A 526 -6.72 -21.25 4.48
CA ARG A 526 -7.21 -19.95 4.94
C ARG A 526 -7.86 -20.08 6.31
N ILE A 527 -7.53 -19.16 7.21
CA ILE A 527 -8.11 -19.10 8.54
C ILE A 527 -9.46 -18.40 8.45
N THR A 528 -10.52 -19.16 8.66
CA THR A 528 -11.92 -18.71 8.57
C THR A 528 -12.73 -19.19 9.76
N PRO A 529 -13.73 -18.40 10.23
CA PRO A 529 -14.63 -18.86 11.27
C PRO A 529 -15.64 -19.86 10.70
N VAL A 530 -15.76 -21.02 11.33
CA VAL A 530 -16.73 -22.06 10.98
C VAL A 530 -17.78 -22.15 12.07
N THR A 531 -19.07 -22.20 11.69
CA THR A 531 -20.19 -22.34 12.63
C THR A 531 -20.22 -23.75 13.23
N VAL A 532 -20.07 -23.82 14.54
CA VAL A 532 -20.14 -25.08 15.32
C VAL A 532 -21.45 -25.26 16.06
N SER A 533 -22.17 -24.18 16.29
CA SER A 533 -23.50 -24.22 16.94
C SER A 533 -24.35 -23.03 16.51
N SER A 534 -25.65 -23.29 16.35
CA SER A 534 -26.67 -22.25 16.15
C SER A 534 -27.89 -22.61 16.96
N ALA A 535 -28.10 -21.94 18.07
CA ALA A 535 -29.24 -22.22 18.99
C ALA A 535 -29.76 -20.91 19.61
N GLY A 536 -31.08 -20.78 19.71
CA GLY A 536 -31.72 -19.64 20.36
C GLY A 536 -31.38 -18.27 19.77
N GLY A 537 -31.11 -18.18 18.46
CA GLY A 537 -30.71 -16.94 17.79
C GLY A 537 -29.24 -16.53 18.02
N ARG A 538 -28.44 -17.37 18.69
CA ARG A 538 -27.01 -17.19 18.90
C ARG A 538 -26.24 -18.15 18.01
N VAL A 539 -25.18 -17.66 17.39
CA VAL A 539 -24.27 -18.43 16.54
C VAL A 539 -22.91 -18.50 17.22
N THR A 540 -22.38 -19.72 17.33
CA THR A 540 -21.02 -19.95 17.82
C THR A 540 -20.15 -20.40 16.65
N GLN A 541 -19.05 -19.74 16.47
CA GLN A 541 -18.03 -20.04 15.44
C GLN A 541 -16.68 -20.30 16.08
N VAL A 542 -15.84 -21.08 15.41
CA VAL A 542 -14.45 -21.34 15.80
C VAL A 542 -13.54 -21.08 14.60
N GLN A 543 -12.43 -20.43 14.82
CA GLN A 543 -11.41 -20.21 13.79
C GLN A 543 -10.81 -21.56 13.37
N THR A 544 -10.72 -21.80 12.06
CA THR A 544 -10.28 -23.09 11.52
C THR A 544 -9.47 -22.87 10.23
N ASN A 545 -8.44 -23.65 9.99
CA ASN A 545 -7.83 -23.70 8.67
C ASN A 545 -8.79 -24.39 7.70
N SER A 546 -9.27 -23.68 6.72
CA SER A 546 -10.16 -24.19 5.68
C SER A 546 -9.40 -25.11 4.72
N PRO A 547 -9.88 -26.33 4.45
CA PRO A 547 -9.28 -27.18 3.43
C PRO A 547 -9.56 -26.69 2.00
N ALA A 548 -10.43 -25.70 1.86
CA ALA A 548 -10.87 -25.19 0.57
C ALA A 548 -9.93 -24.09 0.05
N ASN A 549 -9.59 -24.17 -1.24
CA ASN A 549 -8.70 -23.22 -1.90
C ASN A 549 -9.45 -22.04 -2.48
N LEU A 550 -8.77 -20.88 -2.51
CA LEU A 550 -9.10 -19.76 -3.38
C LEU A 550 -8.12 -19.79 -4.57
N ILE A 551 -8.64 -19.84 -5.78
CA ILE A 551 -7.85 -19.86 -7.01
C ILE A 551 -8.18 -18.62 -7.84
N VAL A 552 -7.14 -17.84 -8.15
CA VAL A 552 -7.24 -16.70 -9.07
C VAL A 552 -6.28 -16.92 -10.24
N GLN A 553 -6.82 -16.87 -11.45
CA GLN A 553 -6.07 -16.96 -12.70
C GLN A 553 -6.37 -15.73 -13.54
N GLY A 554 -5.34 -15.14 -14.10
CA GLY A 554 -5.51 -13.91 -14.85
C GLY A 554 -4.35 -13.60 -15.78
N ILE A 555 -4.54 -12.53 -16.51
CA ILE A 555 -3.51 -11.86 -17.30
C ILE A 555 -3.34 -10.45 -16.78
N GLU A 556 -2.10 -10.00 -16.69
CA GLU A 556 -1.73 -8.63 -16.32
C GLU A 556 -0.83 -8.05 -17.39
N PHE A 557 -0.91 -6.74 -17.58
CA PHE A 557 -0.03 -6.02 -18.50
C PHE A 557 0.36 -4.67 -17.95
N GLN A 558 1.49 -4.16 -18.41
CA GLN A 558 1.95 -2.80 -18.19
C GLN A 558 2.71 -2.29 -19.41
N THR A 559 2.54 -1.01 -19.70
CA THR A 559 3.19 -0.36 -20.83
C THR A 559 3.52 1.10 -20.51
N GLN A 560 4.59 1.57 -21.09
CA GLN A 560 4.95 2.98 -21.11
C GLN A 560 5.77 3.24 -22.37
N PHE A 561 5.41 4.28 -23.13
CA PHE A 561 6.17 4.67 -24.32
C PHE A 561 5.94 6.13 -24.69
N ASP A 562 6.93 6.74 -25.30
CA ASP A 562 6.85 8.03 -25.99
C ASP A 562 6.43 7.79 -27.43
N VAL A 563 5.29 8.34 -27.80
CA VAL A 563 4.69 8.18 -29.14
C VAL A 563 5.63 8.76 -30.22
N LEU A 564 6.25 9.91 -29.94
CA LEU A 564 7.10 10.61 -30.89
C LEU A 564 8.41 9.85 -31.13
N GLN A 565 9.07 9.42 -30.07
CA GLN A 565 10.29 8.61 -30.18
C GLN A 565 10.02 7.26 -30.84
N THR A 566 8.90 6.62 -30.52
CA THR A 566 8.48 5.37 -31.15
C THR A 566 8.24 5.56 -32.64
N ALA A 567 7.69 6.70 -33.06
CA ALA A 567 7.50 7.07 -34.46
C ALA A 567 8.79 7.55 -35.14
N GLY A 568 9.92 7.58 -34.44
CA GLY A 568 11.20 8.06 -34.99
C GLY A 568 11.31 9.56 -35.07
N TRP A 569 10.39 10.33 -34.47
CA TRP A 569 10.37 11.77 -34.49
C TRP A 569 11.06 12.35 -33.24
N GLN A 570 11.96 13.32 -33.45
CA GLN A 570 12.58 14.07 -32.36
C GLN A 570 12.23 15.55 -32.54
N SER A 571 11.81 16.17 -31.46
CA SER A 571 11.45 17.59 -31.46
C SER A 571 12.60 18.46 -30.99
N ASP A 572 13.04 19.43 -31.81
CA ASP A 572 14.07 20.42 -31.44
C ASP A 572 13.62 21.31 -30.27
N LYS A 573 12.30 21.37 -30.01
CA LYS A 573 11.72 22.20 -28.96
C LYS A 573 11.28 21.37 -27.72
N GLY A 574 11.78 20.14 -27.61
CA GLY A 574 11.48 19.28 -26.46
C GLY A 574 9.98 18.92 -26.31
N LEU A 575 9.26 18.77 -27.43
CA LEU A 575 7.93 18.22 -27.42
C LEU A 575 8.00 16.74 -27.07
N PHE A 576 7.13 16.25 -26.18
CA PHE A 576 7.02 14.87 -25.80
C PHE A 576 5.55 14.44 -25.72
N TRP A 577 5.31 13.17 -25.97
CA TRP A 577 3.98 12.57 -25.83
C TRP A 577 4.10 11.16 -25.26
N ASN A 578 3.98 11.03 -23.96
CA ASN A 578 4.05 9.78 -23.24
C ASN A 578 2.67 9.15 -23.08
N VAL A 579 2.57 7.87 -23.39
CA VAL A 579 1.41 7.02 -23.08
C VAL A 579 1.86 5.96 -22.11
N PHE A 580 1.03 5.70 -21.11
CA PHE A 580 1.30 4.69 -20.10
C PHE A 580 0.00 4.00 -19.71
N GLY A 581 0.12 2.76 -19.28
CA GLY A 581 -1.02 2.01 -18.81
C GLY A 581 -0.62 0.73 -18.12
N SER A 582 -1.49 0.26 -17.25
CA SER A 582 -1.38 -1.03 -16.60
C SER A 582 -2.78 -1.57 -16.33
N GLY A 583 -2.93 -2.88 -16.35
CA GLY A 583 -4.22 -3.49 -16.10
C GLY A 583 -4.15 -4.99 -15.91
N TYR A 584 -5.29 -5.56 -15.58
CA TYR A 584 -5.46 -6.99 -15.37
C TYR A 584 -6.85 -7.47 -15.79
N TYR A 585 -6.93 -8.74 -16.11
CA TYR A 585 -8.18 -9.46 -16.33
C TYR A 585 -8.09 -10.84 -15.67
N ASN A 586 -8.93 -11.07 -14.66
CA ASN A 586 -9.07 -12.35 -13.98
C ASN A 586 -10.12 -13.19 -14.70
N PHE A 587 -9.71 -14.21 -15.44
CA PHE A 587 -10.63 -15.08 -16.15
C PHE A 587 -11.17 -16.22 -15.27
N ASN A 588 -10.50 -16.52 -14.14
CA ASN A 588 -10.98 -17.43 -13.11
C ASN A 588 -10.78 -16.82 -11.72
N MET A 589 -11.85 -16.85 -10.91
CA MET A 589 -11.85 -16.37 -9.52
C MET A 589 -12.75 -17.30 -8.72
N THR A 590 -12.23 -18.47 -8.34
CA THR A 590 -13.02 -19.50 -7.67
C THR A 590 -12.61 -19.63 -6.21
N ASP A 591 -13.57 -19.46 -5.31
CA ASP A 591 -13.43 -19.71 -3.88
C ASP A 591 -14.21 -20.96 -3.51
N TYR A 592 -13.52 -22.08 -3.33
CA TYR A 592 -14.13 -23.34 -2.91
C TYR A 592 -14.60 -23.36 -1.46
N GLY A 593 -14.15 -22.38 -0.64
CA GLY A 593 -14.62 -22.15 0.72
C GLY A 593 -15.64 -21.02 0.85
N ALA A 594 -16.18 -20.54 -0.29
CA ALA A 594 -17.29 -19.60 -0.25
C ALA A 594 -18.48 -20.18 0.48
N ASN A 595 -19.25 -19.29 1.12
CA ASN A 595 -20.40 -19.67 1.90
C ASN A 595 -21.35 -20.58 1.08
N PRO A 596 -21.60 -21.85 1.50
CA PRO A 596 -22.46 -22.76 0.77
C PRO A 596 -23.90 -22.24 0.60
N LEU A 597 -24.34 -21.30 1.45
CA LEU A 597 -25.64 -20.64 1.34
C LEU A 597 -25.69 -19.69 0.12
N ALA A 598 -24.56 -19.17 -0.33
CA ALA A 598 -24.48 -18.31 -1.51
C ALA A 598 -24.66 -19.07 -2.81
N ARG A 599 -24.62 -20.40 -2.81
CA ARG A 599 -24.75 -21.30 -3.97
C ARG A 599 -23.81 -20.97 -5.14
N THR A 600 -22.72 -20.26 -4.87
CA THR A 600 -21.71 -19.91 -5.88
C THR A 600 -20.31 -20.08 -5.28
N ASN A 601 -19.37 -20.46 -6.11
CA ASN A 601 -17.95 -20.52 -5.75
C ASN A 601 -17.20 -19.27 -6.28
N ILE A 602 -17.90 -18.16 -6.51
CA ILE A 602 -17.27 -16.93 -6.97
C ILE A 602 -16.53 -16.27 -5.80
N ALA A 603 -15.26 -15.96 -5.99
CA ALA A 603 -14.50 -15.19 -5.04
C ALA A 603 -15.06 -13.76 -4.94
N THR A 604 -15.36 -13.35 -3.73
CA THR A 604 -15.87 -11.99 -3.46
C THR A 604 -14.73 -11.01 -3.21
N ARG A 605 -14.98 -9.70 -3.42
CA ARG A 605 -14.04 -8.60 -3.18
C ARG A 605 -12.80 -8.62 -4.06
N ILE A 606 -12.93 -9.22 -5.23
CA ILE A 606 -11.93 -9.21 -6.28
C ILE A 606 -12.59 -8.67 -7.54
N ASN A 607 -12.05 -7.60 -8.13
CA ASN A 607 -12.54 -7.13 -9.42
C ASN A 607 -12.16 -8.11 -10.52
N LYS A 608 -13.08 -8.37 -11.44
CA LYS A 608 -12.84 -9.21 -12.60
C LYS A 608 -11.75 -8.64 -13.50
N TYR A 609 -11.71 -7.31 -13.63
CA TYR A 609 -10.66 -6.60 -14.35
C TYR A 609 -10.51 -5.19 -13.79
N GLY A 610 -9.39 -4.58 -14.11
CA GLY A 610 -9.11 -3.18 -13.80
C GLY A 610 -8.01 -2.66 -14.70
N MET A 611 -7.99 -1.35 -14.93
CA MET A 611 -7.01 -0.71 -15.77
C MET A 611 -6.79 0.73 -15.33
N SER A 612 -5.53 1.16 -15.41
CA SER A 612 -5.15 2.57 -15.37
C SER A 612 -4.47 2.89 -16.71
N ILE A 613 -4.96 3.87 -17.42
CA ILE A 613 -4.39 4.33 -18.69
C ILE A 613 -4.29 5.84 -18.68
N GLY A 614 -3.17 6.37 -19.14
CA GLY A 614 -2.99 7.82 -19.19
C GLY A 614 -2.08 8.28 -20.31
N THR A 615 -2.17 9.55 -20.57
CA THR A 615 -1.29 10.26 -21.49
C THR A 615 -0.76 11.52 -20.85
N LEU A 616 0.52 11.80 -21.07
CA LEU A 616 1.19 13.02 -20.65
C LEU A 616 1.81 13.67 -21.91
N PHE A 617 1.31 14.83 -22.27
CA PHE A 617 1.73 15.60 -23.41
C PHE A 617 2.27 16.95 -22.96
N GLY A 618 3.33 17.46 -23.58
CA GLY A 618 3.89 18.74 -23.18
C GLY A 618 5.14 19.13 -23.96
N GLN A 619 5.70 20.27 -23.57
CA GLN A 619 6.87 20.84 -24.19
C GLN A 619 7.82 21.46 -23.15
N THR A 620 9.11 21.13 -23.22
CA THR A 620 10.13 21.57 -22.25
C THR A 620 11.08 22.63 -22.81
N GLY A 621 11.32 22.65 -24.11
CA GLY A 621 12.27 23.53 -24.79
C GLY A 621 11.66 24.86 -25.23
N THR A 622 10.82 25.48 -24.40
CA THR A 622 10.20 26.81 -24.65
C THR A 622 10.48 27.74 -23.47
N GLU A 623 10.25 29.05 -23.68
CA GLU A 623 10.33 30.04 -22.58
C GLU A 623 9.40 29.73 -21.42
N ILE A 624 8.24 29.11 -21.72
CA ILE A 624 7.21 28.73 -20.78
C ILE A 624 6.93 27.24 -20.99
N PRO A 625 7.69 26.34 -20.34
CA PRO A 625 7.44 24.90 -20.39
C PRO A 625 6.06 24.55 -19.82
N TRP A 626 5.39 23.60 -20.45
CA TRP A 626 4.05 23.18 -20.04
C TRP A 626 3.83 21.69 -20.21
N SER A 627 2.89 21.14 -19.49
CA SER A 627 2.41 19.76 -19.67
C SER A 627 0.93 19.61 -19.33
N PHE A 628 0.32 18.62 -19.96
CA PHE A 628 -1.06 18.21 -19.73
C PHE A 628 -1.11 16.70 -19.57
N GLN A 629 -1.79 16.24 -18.53
CA GLN A 629 -2.03 14.83 -18.23
C GLN A 629 -3.51 14.53 -18.23
N LEU A 630 -3.89 13.40 -18.83
CA LEU A 630 -5.20 12.79 -18.68
C LEU A 630 -4.99 11.36 -18.21
N LEU A 631 -5.69 10.95 -17.15
CA LEU A 631 -5.60 9.63 -16.52
C LEU A 631 -6.99 9.04 -16.37
N GLY A 632 -7.23 7.87 -16.94
CA GLY A 632 -8.45 7.08 -16.79
C GLY A 632 -8.20 5.85 -15.93
N ILE A 633 -9.07 5.61 -14.95
CA ILE A 633 -9.04 4.49 -14.03
C ILE A 633 -10.33 3.69 -14.21
N LEU A 634 -10.21 2.46 -14.72
CA LEU A 634 -11.30 1.51 -14.86
C LEU A 634 -11.37 0.58 -13.66
N ARG A 635 -12.53 0.52 -13.03
CA ARG A 635 -12.88 -0.51 -12.06
C ARG A 635 -13.91 -1.44 -12.67
N GLY A 636 -13.54 -2.70 -12.82
CA GLY A 636 -14.41 -3.75 -13.35
C GLY A 636 -15.41 -4.26 -12.33
N PRO A 637 -16.29 -5.17 -12.72
CA PRO A 637 -17.27 -5.74 -11.83
C PRO A 637 -16.59 -6.51 -10.69
N MET A 638 -17.23 -6.45 -9.53
CA MET A 638 -16.81 -7.11 -8.30
C MET A 638 -18.04 -7.75 -7.64
N TRP A 639 -17.84 -8.94 -7.09
CA TRP A 639 -18.88 -9.63 -6.32
C TRP A 639 -18.62 -9.54 -4.84
N TYR A 640 -19.68 -9.46 -4.05
CA TYR A 640 -19.60 -9.50 -2.61
C TYR A 640 -20.83 -10.14 -1.98
N ASN A 641 -20.67 -10.55 -0.73
CA ASN A 641 -21.63 -11.29 0.03
C ASN A 641 -22.46 -10.36 0.92
N THR A 642 -23.76 -10.55 0.96
CA THR A 642 -24.68 -9.74 1.74
C THR A 642 -24.67 -10.00 3.24
N GLU A 643 -24.09 -11.09 3.73
CA GLU A 643 -24.06 -11.38 5.18
C GLU A 643 -23.44 -10.24 5.99
N GLU A 644 -22.51 -9.52 5.42
CA GLU A 644 -21.85 -8.40 6.09
C GLU A 644 -22.69 -7.14 6.17
N SER A 645 -23.72 -7.03 5.37
CA SER A 645 -24.52 -5.84 5.18
C SER A 645 -25.92 -5.91 5.75
N LEU A 646 -26.46 -7.11 5.98
CA LEU A 646 -27.78 -7.30 6.53
C LEU A 646 -27.74 -7.28 8.07
N SER A 647 -27.42 -6.12 8.66
CA SER A 647 -27.75 -5.87 10.04
C SER A 647 -29.25 -5.64 10.18
N PRO A 648 -29.97 -6.37 11.06
CA PRO A 648 -31.39 -6.10 11.33
C PRO A 648 -31.69 -4.66 11.76
N VAL A 649 -30.68 -3.95 12.25
CA VAL A 649 -30.77 -2.53 12.62
C VAL A 649 -30.96 -1.64 11.39
N PHE A 650 -30.36 -1.98 10.27
CA PHE A 650 -30.42 -1.19 9.03
C PHE A 650 -31.47 -1.68 8.05
N PHE A 651 -31.87 -2.95 8.14
CA PHE A 651 -32.83 -3.58 7.23
C PHE A 651 -33.89 -4.38 7.99
N PRO A 652 -34.71 -3.73 8.83
CA PRO A 652 -35.76 -4.43 9.55
C PRO A 652 -36.76 -5.04 8.56
N GLY A 653 -37.03 -6.34 8.70
CA GLY A 653 -38.02 -7.06 7.89
C GLY A 653 -37.52 -7.75 6.66
N GLN A 654 -36.21 -7.73 6.37
CA GLN A 654 -35.66 -8.55 5.28
C GLN A 654 -35.30 -9.97 5.77
N ASN A 655 -35.79 -10.98 5.05
CA ASN A 655 -35.35 -12.35 5.28
C ASN A 655 -33.86 -12.46 4.92
N ARG A 656 -33.06 -13.01 5.86
CA ARG A 656 -31.63 -13.22 5.73
C ARG A 656 -31.32 -14.34 4.73
N THR A 657 -31.51 -14.08 3.46
CA THR A 657 -30.94 -14.93 2.41
C THR A 657 -29.57 -14.35 2.04
N VAL A 658 -28.54 -15.15 2.23
CA VAL A 658 -27.21 -14.81 1.73
C VAL A 658 -27.28 -14.78 0.21
N SER A 659 -27.06 -13.63 -0.37
CA SER A 659 -27.02 -13.43 -1.83
C SER A 659 -25.68 -12.85 -2.21
N VAL A 660 -25.15 -13.23 -3.34
CA VAL A 660 -23.99 -12.61 -3.95
C VAL A 660 -24.45 -11.52 -4.90
N TYR A 661 -23.99 -10.31 -4.69
CA TYR A 661 -24.30 -9.15 -5.55
C TYR A 661 -23.11 -8.83 -6.43
N GLU A 662 -23.39 -8.40 -7.63
CA GLU A 662 -22.42 -7.87 -8.57
C GLU A 662 -22.51 -6.34 -8.61
N LYS A 663 -21.37 -5.69 -8.40
CA LYS A 663 -21.18 -4.27 -8.66
C LYS A 663 -20.65 -4.10 -10.08
N GLY A 664 -21.31 -3.26 -10.87
CA GLY A 664 -20.94 -3.00 -12.26
C GLY A 664 -19.61 -2.24 -12.41
N ALA A 665 -19.09 -2.24 -13.65
CA ALA A 665 -17.87 -1.49 -13.99
C ALA A 665 -18.13 0.00 -14.16
N PHE A 666 -17.08 0.81 -13.90
CA PHE A 666 -17.12 2.26 -14.12
C PHE A 666 -15.72 2.83 -14.40
N TRP A 667 -15.67 4.01 -15.04
CA TRP A 667 -14.47 4.78 -15.29
C TRP A 667 -14.46 6.05 -14.43
N VAL A 668 -13.28 6.38 -13.91
CA VAL A 668 -12.98 7.69 -13.31
C VAL A 668 -11.87 8.33 -14.13
N TRP A 669 -12.02 9.60 -14.48
CA TRP A 669 -11.02 10.34 -15.25
C TRP A 669 -10.51 11.53 -14.45
N ASN A 670 -9.18 11.65 -14.38
CA ASN A 670 -8.48 12.74 -13.72
C ASN A 670 -7.65 13.49 -14.75
N THR A 671 -7.52 14.80 -14.59
CA THR A 671 -6.68 15.61 -15.46
C THR A 671 -5.86 16.61 -14.66
N ARG A 672 -4.67 16.94 -15.18
CA ARG A 672 -3.78 17.95 -14.63
C ARG A 672 -3.09 18.71 -15.75
N ALA A 673 -3.09 20.05 -15.65
CA ALA A 673 -2.30 20.93 -16.48
C ALA A 673 -1.30 21.69 -15.61
N GLU A 674 -0.09 21.91 -16.10
CA GLU A 674 0.90 22.71 -15.42
C GLU A 674 1.72 23.54 -16.39
N VAL A 675 2.22 24.67 -15.90
CA VAL A 675 3.04 25.62 -16.64
C VAL A 675 4.18 26.11 -15.75
N GLU A 676 5.40 26.15 -16.27
CA GLU A 676 6.55 26.73 -15.59
C GLU A 676 6.68 28.20 -16.03
N VAL A 677 6.12 29.09 -15.24
CA VAL A 677 6.06 30.53 -15.52
C VAL A 677 7.42 31.24 -15.40
N ARG A 678 8.30 30.65 -14.61
CA ARG A 678 9.70 31.04 -14.46
C ARG A 678 10.48 29.82 -14.04
N LYS A 679 11.78 29.73 -14.38
CA LYS A 679 12.63 28.61 -13.96
C LYS A 679 12.47 28.33 -12.46
N GLY A 680 12.06 27.10 -12.14
CA GLY A 680 11.79 26.67 -10.80
C GLY A 680 10.41 27.05 -10.22
N ILE A 681 9.60 27.85 -10.91
CA ILE A 681 8.26 28.23 -10.45
C ILE A 681 7.20 27.65 -11.38
N LYS A 682 6.42 26.70 -10.90
CA LYS A 682 5.33 26.08 -11.64
C LYS A 682 3.99 26.41 -11.02
N LEU A 683 3.00 26.65 -11.88
CA LEU A 683 1.59 26.70 -11.52
C LEU A 683 0.90 25.48 -12.10
N PHE A 684 -0.08 24.95 -11.40
CA PHE A 684 -0.88 23.84 -11.90
C PHE A 684 -2.34 23.94 -11.51
N ALA A 685 -3.18 23.31 -12.33
CA ALA A 685 -4.57 23.05 -12.04
C ALA A 685 -4.87 21.58 -12.32
N ALA A 686 -5.71 20.97 -11.50
CA ALA A 686 -6.12 19.57 -11.65
C ALA A 686 -7.62 19.41 -11.38
N VAL A 687 -8.21 18.42 -12.04
CA VAL A 687 -9.59 18.02 -11.79
C VAL A 687 -9.64 16.52 -11.62
N ASN A 688 -10.01 16.05 -10.45
CA ASN A 688 -10.29 14.64 -10.17
C ASN A 688 -11.77 14.36 -10.44
N ASN A 689 -12.06 13.14 -10.89
CA ASN A 689 -13.41 12.74 -11.31
C ASN A 689 -14.03 13.77 -12.30
N LEU A 690 -13.33 13.99 -13.42
CA LEU A 690 -13.65 15.00 -14.44
C LEU A 690 -15.11 14.94 -14.91
N PHE A 691 -15.68 13.76 -15.08
CA PHE A 691 -17.04 13.55 -15.55
C PHE A 691 -18.07 13.44 -14.43
N ASP A 692 -17.68 13.71 -13.19
CA ASP A 692 -18.55 13.69 -12.01
C ASP A 692 -19.32 12.37 -11.86
N VAL A 693 -18.61 11.27 -12.04
CA VAL A 693 -19.20 9.93 -11.94
C VAL A 693 -19.65 9.66 -10.51
N ASN A 694 -20.90 9.30 -10.34
CA ASN A 694 -21.45 8.88 -9.06
C ASN A 694 -21.47 7.36 -9.00
N ASN A 695 -20.42 6.80 -8.44
CA ASN A 695 -20.34 5.36 -8.23
C ASN A 695 -19.78 5.10 -6.84
N HIS A 696 -20.10 3.95 -6.28
CA HIS A 696 -19.56 3.52 -5.00
C HIS A 696 -18.35 2.60 -5.28
N PRO A 697 -17.12 3.13 -5.42
CA PRO A 697 -15.96 2.34 -5.86
C PRO A 697 -15.52 1.35 -4.81
N ILE A 698 -15.92 1.60 -3.58
CA ILE A 698 -15.54 0.80 -2.45
C ILE A 698 -16.67 -0.14 -2.16
N PHE A 699 -16.25 -1.35 -2.04
CA PHE A 699 -16.81 -2.31 -1.21
C PHE A 699 -17.89 -1.76 -0.31
N ILE A 700 -18.72 -2.22 -0.02
CA ILE A 700 -19.58 -2.47 1.07
C ILE A 700 -20.85 -2.91 0.41
N ALA A 701 -21.25 -4.02 0.84
CA ALA A 701 -22.48 -4.65 0.47
C ALA A 701 -23.70 -3.70 0.52
N GLN A 702 -23.59 -2.60 1.20
CA GLN A 702 -24.58 -1.52 1.24
C GLN A 702 -24.80 -0.82 -0.11
N ASP A 703 -23.83 -0.87 -1.01
CA ASP A 703 -23.95 -0.27 -2.35
C ASP A 703 -25.05 -0.87 -3.21
N SER A 704 -25.41 -2.13 -2.97
CA SER A 704 -26.37 -2.87 -3.77
C SER A 704 -27.73 -2.99 -3.11
N ILE A 705 -27.87 -2.54 -1.88
CA ILE A 705 -29.10 -2.64 -1.12
C ILE A 705 -29.82 -1.30 -1.18
N PRO A 706 -31.09 -1.25 -1.60
CA PRO A 706 -31.85 -0.02 -1.61
C PRO A 706 -31.84 0.62 -0.23
N CYS A 707 -31.51 1.91 -0.18
CA CYS A 707 -31.58 2.67 1.04
C CYS A 707 -32.97 2.69 1.62
N THR A 708 -33.07 2.58 2.93
CA THR A 708 -34.30 2.98 3.65
C THR A 708 -34.48 4.49 3.56
N ALA A 709 -35.70 4.98 3.74
CA ALA A 709 -36.00 6.41 3.76
C ALA A 709 -35.15 7.18 4.78
N LEU A 710 -34.83 6.56 5.92
CA LEU A 710 -33.96 7.11 6.95
C LEU A 710 -32.52 7.27 6.45
N GLN A 711 -32.01 6.29 5.73
CA GLN A 711 -30.65 6.30 5.18
C GLN A 711 -30.54 7.28 4.02
N ALA A 712 -31.54 7.38 3.15
CA ALA A 712 -31.58 8.36 2.08
C ALA A 712 -31.53 9.80 2.61
N ASN A 713 -32.17 10.07 3.75
CA ASN A 713 -32.14 11.38 4.39
C ASN A 713 -30.80 11.71 5.08
N GLN A 714 -29.91 10.73 5.24
CA GLN A 714 -28.61 10.88 5.88
C GLN A 714 -27.47 11.07 4.88
N ASN A 715 -27.75 11.41 3.64
CA ASN A 715 -26.75 11.55 2.56
C ASN A 715 -25.58 10.55 2.66
N GLY A 716 -25.52 9.59 1.76
CA GLY A 716 -24.45 8.63 1.73
C GLY A 716 -24.47 7.55 2.82
N ALA A 717 -25.50 7.45 3.65
CA ALA A 717 -25.64 6.37 4.62
C ALA A 717 -25.79 4.99 3.99
N CYS A 718 -26.04 4.92 2.70
CA CYS A 718 -26.28 3.71 1.94
C CYS A 718 -25.05 3.15 1.24
N GLY A 719 -23.90 3.47 1.70
CA GLY A 719 -22.61 3.08 1.13
C GLY A 719 -21.63 4.23 1.14
N ASN A 720 -20.40 3.96 0.86
CA ASN A 720 -19.37 4.98 0.77
C ASN A 720 -19.30 5.47 -0.68
N SER A 721 -20.08 6.48 -1.00
CA SER A 721 -19.98 7.17 -2.28
C SER A 721 -18.60 7.76 -2.47
N MET A 722 -18.09 7.70 -3.67
CA MET A 722 -16.83 8.37 -4.00
C MET A 722 -17.00 9.90 -4.04
N PRO A 723 -15.92 10.67 -3.87
CA PRO A 723 -15.95 12.10 -4.09
C PRO A 723 -16.44 12.43 -5.50
N GLY A 724 -17.30 13.45 -5.61
CA GLY A 724 -17.67 14.06 -6.87
C GLY A 724 -16.48 14.76 -7.52
N ARG A 725 -16.75 15.66 -8.46
CA ARG A 725 -15.69 16.43 -9.14
C ARG A 725 -14.93 17.30 -8.15
N GLU A 726 -13.62 17.07 -8.01
CA GLU A 726 -12.70 17.85 -7.18
C GLU A 726 -11.83 18.73 -8.07
N VAL A 727 -11.80 20.04 -7.81
CA VAL A 727 -10.92 20.99 -8.49
C VAL A 727 -9.83 21.41 -7.53
N ILE A 728 -8.58 21.43 -8.01
CA ILE A 728 -7.38 21.75 -7.23
C ILE A 728 -6.54 22.73 -8.03
N GLY A 729 -6.02 23.77 -7.38
CA GLY A 729 -5.02 24.68 -7.94
C GLY A 729 -3.84 24.82 -6.99
N GLY A 730 -2.65 25.00 -7.52
CA GLY A 730 -1.49 25.14 -6.67
C GLY A 730 -0.26 25.66 -7.40
N PHE A 731 0.80 25.81 -6.60
CA PHE A 731 2.11 26.25 -7.10
C PHE A 731 3.20 25.33 -6.54
N GLN A 732 4.31 25.25 -7.28
CA GLN A 732 5.55 24.59 -6.86
C GLN A 732 6.72 25.54 -7.06
N PHE A 733 7.62 25.55 -6.12
CA PHE A 733 8.85 26.31 -6.15
C PHE A 733 10.06 25.42 -5.84
N ARG A 734 11.05 25.43 -6.74
CA ARG A 734 12.34 24.74 -6.57
C ARG A 734 13.48 25.74 -6.69
N PHE A 735 14.45 25.71 -5.76
CA PHE A 735 15.57 26.66 -5.69
C PHE A 735 16.81 26.07 -5.01
#